data_8b2f7912f1839d0c9c1d9f1c2acba266
#
_entry.id   8b2f7912f1839d0c9c1d9f1c2acba266
#
_cell.length_a   1.000
_cell.length_b   1.000
_cell.length_c   1.000
_cell.angle_alpha   90.00
_cell.angle_beta   90.00
_cell.angle_gamma   90.00
#
_symmetry.space_group_name_H-M   'P 1'
#
loop_
_entity.id
_entity.type
_entity.pdbx_description
1 polymer ?
#
loop_
_entity_poly.entity_id
_entity_poly.type
_entity_poly.pdbx_seq_one_letter_code
_entity_poly.pdbx_strand_id
1 'polypeptide(L)'
;MPNEENEREPQEAGAGVPQLYGEPFDSAFALAEEHQLAGDLAAACAVYAELLTLAESIEDSPDVRFLRAHLLSNLASVRLTATDLAGAEEAGGRARALLDSIASHPMGPRGRQLWLEMLLRTLIGRTDLLRRTGRLDEALAALDEATLRLPEFDDPEGLRGSELALSRVLLLMDRGEWGPAEDQATALLAALQAAGATELETVPRLLTTLALICSSTGRFDAAEDHLTRAEEHYRALGDLGEQRTMLAHRAWVALERGEHALAERLFGEASAYFEQQGLYGDLAVCEQARAHLAGLRGDLAGAADLTTASLARFEELGASIAAADTMLLGARHAYDRGDIEEMKRLAQTARDVYQEREVYERCAQVDLMLATTLEDNLVRTDHGDHERRSIADALSLALPAALALQAARYDFATAHARAQWLQLADEGMELAFRLAIRRQDQGLLFELVEHRSAGASLALTPPSEAGPGLFPNAAMKADRAYGRADGPLALGGVAAEAAASAGLRVAPPPKVRMAAQGPGRVALQEYIAAAEFRYHRRIVDDDEVPFWITDDLTNRPVVQIRLADAGDLFMTWTWAGGAKGFGTGHAPADEVDEAVRELAAALPESGKGAAGMARALTSGALANPAAERRLARRLAEALWPEGLTAQIRQVAAHTGHRPLIRVQPSPRVAQVPWELLALDADTDTDTNVRLIDLADVATTAPTSLRRPTPTPDAQPEAKSEAKSEAKSDGVVLVLDPRIPGFRADSPLGSVLGPPGSDPDLLSLVRKHLDAGTAVPSVTTPAEAFRRTDLDRDWLSEALRKGPRRLLYVGHVSGAPVAGGQSEDGTLHLSCGPDTTGLTDPIRTHRPLSAKDLLLGTLPLRADGEPGSRIWPAPPRVALIACESGGDLRFAESFGLATAMLHNGADLVTATRWPLPTSFAFHRLASLPESVRPLSAAITAIDAAHEHPDPVGRLGDWQREQLDNWRAGGRIEHSPLLWAAMTCIVV
;
A
#
# COMPACT_ATOMS: atom_id res chain seq x y z
N MET A 1 32.92 62.27 -15.84
CA MET A 1 34.38 62.10 -15.92
C MET A 1 34.94 62.16 -14.50
N PRO A 2 35.75 61.20 -14.07
CA PRO A 2 36.25 59.99 -14.72
C PRO A 2 35.88 58.69 -14.02
N ASN A 3 36.13 57.64 -14.75
CA ASN A 3 36.30 56.24 -14.45
C ASN A 3 37.07 55.96 -13.17
N GLU A 4 36.54 54.96 -12.38
CA GLU A 4 37.36 53.98 -11.67
C GLU A 4 36.86 52.60 -12.00
N GLU A 5 37.57 51.94 -12.89
CA GLU A 5 37.59 50.51 -13.10
C GLU A 5 38.15 49.87 -11.83
N ASN A 6 37.31 49.11 -11.10
CA ASN A 6 37.78 48.25 -10.04
C ASN A 6 37.87 46.83 -10.63
N GLU A 7 39.11 46.48 -11.02
CA GLU A 7 39.51 45.13 -11.36
C GLU A 7 39.19 44.21 -10.15
N ARG A 8 38.20 43.38 -10.31
CA ARG A 8 38.02 42.21 -9.42
C ARG A 8 38.97 41.13 -9.92
N GLU A 9 40.04 40.89 -9.18
CA GLU A 9 40.82 39.67 -9.27
C GLU A 9 39.90 38.46 -9.10
N PRO A 10 40.10 37.35 -9.83
CA PRO A 10 39.38 36.10 -9.62
C PRO A 10 39.82 35.56 -8.27
N GLN A 11 38.83 35.44 -7.34
CA GLN A 11 39.02 34.66 -6.14
C GLN A 11 39.19 33.20 -6.55
N GLU A 12 40.40 32.71 -6.37
CA GLU A 12 40.73 31.28 -6.38
C GLU A 12 39.82 30.56 -5.40
N ALA A 13 39.09 29.56 -5.89
CA ALA A 13 38.31 28.61 -5.09
C ALA A 13 39.32 27.67 -4.36
N GLY A 14 39.71 28.08 -3.19
CA GLY A 14 40.35 27.26 -2.17
C GLY A 14 39.71 27.63 -0.85
N ALA A 15 38.64 26.92 -0.48
CA ALA A 15 38.07 26.98 0.86
C ALA A 15 39.12 26.38 1.81
N GLY A 16 40.02 27.22 2.33
CA GLY A 16 40.96 26.80 3.36
C GLY A 16 40.23 26.41 4.62
N VAL A 17 40.59 25.25 5.16
CA VAL A 17 40.14 24.78 6.47
C VAL A 17 40.30 25.91 7.50
N PRO A 18 39.28 26.23 8.32
CA PRO A 18 39.36 27.30 9.29
C PRO A 18 40.50 26.98 10.27
N GLN A 19 41.45 27.87 10.42
CA GLN A 19 42.56 27.75 11.39
C GLN A 19 41.97 27.91 12.82
N LEU A 20 41.70 26.77 13.44
CA LEU A 20 41.05 26.69 14.77
C LEU A 20 42.08 26.54 15.91
N TYR A 21 43.18 25.81 15.69
CA TYR A 21 44.07 25.37 16.73
C TYR A 21 45.55 25.81 16.50
N GLY A 22 45.89 26.28 15.31
CA GLY A 22 47.27 26.59 14.89
C GLY A 22 48.09 25.35 14.55
N GLU A 23 49.31 25.58 14.06
CA GLU A 23 50.22 24.48 13.70
C GLU A 23 50.74 23.73 14.90
N PRO A 24 50.89 22.38 14.84
CA PRO A 24 50.74 21.54 13.64
C PRO A 24 49.33 20.95 13.42
N PHE A 25 48.35 21.30 14.26
CA PHE A 25 47.05 20.65 14.27
C PHE A 25 46.26 20.94 12.97
N ASP A 26 46.17 22.23 12.54
CA ASP A 26 45.34 22.60 11.41
C ASP A 26 45.80 21.94 10.10
N SER A 27 47.12 21.89 9.85
CA SER A 27 47.70 21.19 8.69
C SER A 27 47.48 19.69 8.74
N ALA A 28 47.52 19.07 9.92
CA ALA A 28 47.33 17.63 10.07
C ALA A 28 45.85 17.24 10.01
N PHE A 29 44.92 18.10 10.44
CA PHE A 29 43.48 17.89 10.19
C PHE A 29 43.19 17.84 8.68
N ALA A 30 43.73 18.80 7.91
CA ALA A 30 43.59 18.83 6.44
C ALA A 30 44.19 17.57 5.79
N LEU A 31 45.35 17.11 6.23
CA LEU A 31 45.98 15.88 5.75
C LEU A 31 45.13 14.64 6.05
N ALA A 32 44.54 14.56 7.25
CA ALA A 32 43.66 13.45 7.60
C ALA A 32 42.36 13.43 6.75
N GLU A 33 41.82 14.62 6.45
CA GLU A 33 40.68 14.78 5.56
C GLU A 33 41.00 14.37 4.11
N GLU A 34 42.19 14.74 3.61
CA GLU A 34 42.68 14.31 2.30
C GLU A 34 42.78 12.77 2.22
N HIS A 35 43.31 12.11 3.26
CA HIS A 35 43.36 10.65 3.34
C HIS A 35 41.94 10.02 3.35
N GLN A 36 40.99 10.63 4.08
CA GLN A 36 39.60 10.14 4.10
C GLN A 36 38.97 10.23 2.70
N LEU A 37 39.08 11.36 2.01
CA LEU A 37 38.57 11.54 0.65
C LEU A 37 39.24 10.62 -0.38
N ALA A 38 40.52 10.28 -0.16
CA ALA A 38 41.22 9.29 -0.98
C ALA A 38 40.85 7.83 -0.63
N GLY A 39 40.05 7.59 0.44
CA GLY A 39 39.70 6.27 0.91
C GLY A 39 40.78 5.56 1.75
N ASP A 40 41.92 6.23 2.09
CA ASP A 40 42.98 5.70 2.93
C ASP A 40 42.67 5.92 4.43
N LEU A 41 41.69 5.15 4.93
CA LEU A 41 41.20 5.27 6.30
C LEU A 41 42.27 4.91 7.34
N ALA A 42 43.21 4.01 6.98
CA ALA A 42 44.29 3.63 7.88
C ALA A 42 45.28 4.79 8.12
N ALA A 43 45.64 5.51 7.04
CA ALA A 43 46.46 6.70 7.15
C ALA A 43 45.74 7.83 7.92
N ALA A 44 44.47 8.07 7.65
CA ALA A 44 43.68 9.04 8.41
C ALA A 44 43.63 8.72 9.91
N CYS A 45 43.38 7.46 10.28
CA CYS A 45 43.44 7.00 11.69
C CYS A 45 44.82 7.25 12.32
N ALA A 46 45.90 6.97 11.60
CA ALA A 46 47.28 7.19 12.11
C ALA A 46 47.54 8.67 12.40
N VAL A 47 47.17 9.58 11.48
CA VAL A 47 47.30 11.02 11.68
C VAL A 47 46.53 11.48 12.92
N TYR A 48 45.24 11.09 13.09
CA TYR A 48 44.47 11.48 14.29
C TYR A 48 45.03 10.91 15.57
N ALA A 49 45.57 9.67 15.58
CA ALA A 49 46.20 9.06 16.76
C ALA A 49 47.48 9.77 17.15
N GLU A 50 48.31 10.18 16.18
CA GLU A 50 49.53 10.98 16.46
C GLU A 50 49.19 12.36 17.03
N LEU A 51 48.17 13.04 16.46
CA LEU A 51 47.71 14.32 16.99
C LEU A 51 47.13 14.21 18.38
N LEU A 52 46.41 13.13 18.68
CA LEU A 52 45.86 12.87 20.00
C LEU A 52 47.00 12.70 21.03
N THR A 53 48.02 11.94 20.65
CA THR A 53 49.20 11.76 21.49
C THR A 53 49.89 13.10 21.78
N LEU A 54 50.02 13.95 20.76
CA LEU A 54 50.56 15.29 20.93
C LEU A 54 49.69 16.16 21.86
N ALA A 55 48.35 16.16 21.61
CA ALA A 55 47.39 16.91 22.43
C ALA A 55 47.37 16.42 23.91
N GLU A 56 47.61 15.14 24.16
CA GLU A 56 47.71 14.57 25.52
C GLU A 56 48.95 15.06 26.27
N SER A 57 50.01 15.46 25.56
CA SER A 57 51.23 16.03 26.16
C SER A 57 51.10 17.52 26.55
N ILE A 58 50.04 18.21 26.13
CA ILE A 58 49.78 19.62 26.45
C ILE A 58 49.13 19.72 27.84
N GLU A 59 49.44 20.79 28.60
CA GLU A 59 48.82 21.04 29.90
C GLU A 59 47.31 21.13 29.83
N ASP A 60 46.61 20.48 30.72
CA ASP A 60 45.15 20.30 30.70
C ASP A 60 44.41 21.64 30.92
N SER A 61 43.56 21.99 29.98
CA SER A 61 42.69 23.15 30.02
C SER A 61 41.37 22.86 29.31
N PRO A 62 40.30 23.66 29.49
CA PRO A 62 39.04 23.47 28.74
C PRO A 62 39.24 23.46 27.22
N ASP A 63 40.11 24.31 26.69
CA ASP A 63 40.39 24.38 25.23
C ASP A 63 41.14 23.14 24.74
N VAL A 64 42.12 22.63 25.53
CA VAL A 64 42.82 21.38 25.19
C VAL A 64 41.90 20.17 25.31
N ARG A 65 41.00 20.15 26.29
CA ARG A 65 39.98 19.10 26.38
C ARG A 65 39.03 19.13 25.17
N PHE A 66 38.68 20.33 24.68
CA PHE A 66 37.87 20.48 23.46
C PHE A 66 38.63 19.99 22.23
N LEU A 67 39.94 20.34 22.07
CA LEU A 67 40.78 19.80 21.00
C LEU A 67 40.86 18.27 21.03
N ARG A 68 41.07 17.68 22.22
CA ARG A 68 41.09 16.22 22.37
C ARG A 68 39.73 15.58 22.04
N ALA A 69 38.63 16.22 22.42
CA ALA A 69 37.28 15.76 22.07
C ALA A 69 37.04 15.80 20.55
N HIS A 70 37.51 16.84 19.86
CA HIS A 70 37.45 16.97 18.41
C HIS A 70 38.25 15.87 17.71
N LEU A 71 39.48 15.65 18.08
CA LEU A 71 40.36 14.59 17.56
C LEU A 71 39.70 13.20 17.74
N LEU A 72 39.18 12.94 18.93
CA LEU A 72 38.53 11.68 19.27
C LEU A 72 37.21 11.50 18.50
N SER A 73 36.45 12.55 18.29
CA SER A 73 35.21 12.49 17.51
C SER A 73 35.51 12.16 16.04
N ASN A 74 36.52 12.80 15.42
CA ASN A 74 36.96 12.49 14.07
C ASN A 74 37.53 11.07 13.97
N LEU A 75 38.40 10.68 14.94
CA LEU A 75 38.94 9.32 14.97
C LEU A 75 37.82 8.27 15.09
N ALA A 76 36.78 8.54 15.92
CA ALA A 76 35.62 7.67 16.01
C ALA A 76 34.86 7.55 14.67
N SER A 77 34.71 8.69 13.96
CA SER A 77 34.05 8.70 12.65
C SER A 77 34.83 7.87 11.61
N VAL A 78 36.14 8.04 11.51
CA VAL A 78 37.00 7.28 10.58
C VAL A 78 36.99 5.79 10.92
N ARG A 79 37.11 5.43 12.20
CA ARG A 79 37.01 4.03 12.64
C ARG A 79 35.66 3.42 12.35
N LEU A 80 34.57 4.19 12.49
CA LEU A 80 33.22 3.74 12.14
C LEU A 80 33.09 3.46 10.65
N THR A 81 33.66 4.33 9.79
CA THR A 81 33.74 4.10 8.35
C THR A 81 34.59 2.88 8.02
N ALA A 82 35.71 2.70 8.71
CA ALA A 82 36.59 1.54 8.59
C ALA A 82 36.00 0.26 9.23
N THR A 83 34.78 0.32 9.77
CA THR A 83 34.10 -0.79 10.47
C THR A 83 34.81 -1.31 11.73
N ASP A 84 35.75 -0.53 12.30
CA ASP A 84 36.31 -0.77 13.63
C ASP A 84 35.33 -0.26 14.71
N LEU A 85 34.26 -1.02 14.94
CA LEU A 85 33.16 -0.62 15.83
C LEU A 85 33.63 -0.49 17.28
N ALA A 86 34.54 -1.37 17.75
CA ALA A 86 35.07 -1.31 19.10
C ALA A 86 35.94 -0.08 19.33
N GLY A 87 36.83 0.22 18.37
CA GLY A 87 37.66 1.43 18.44
C GLY A 87 36.87 2.72 18.32
N ALA A 88 35.78 2.70 17.50
CA ALA A 88 34.86 3.81 17.38
C ALA A 88 34.08 4.07 18.68
N GLU A 89 33.68 3.02 19.41
CA GLU A 89 32.97 3.13 20.68
C GLU A 89 33.89 3.71 21.78
N GLU A 90 35.14 3.25 21.84
CA GLU A 90 36.12 3.78 22.78
C GLU A 90 36.40 5.27 22.53
N ALA A 91 36.70 5.63 21.27
CA ALA A 91 37.01 7.02 20.91
C ALA A 91 35.81 7.94 21.12
N GLY A 92 34.63 7.56 20.65
CA GLY A 92 33.38 8.33 20.79
C GLY A 92 32.97 8.50 22.26
N GLY A 93 33.11 7.46 23.09
CA GLY A 93 32.86 7.51 24.54
C GLY A 93 33.82 8.49 25.26
N ARG A 94 35.09 8.48 24.90
CA ARG A 94 36.08 9.43 25.43
C ARG A 94 35.79 10.86 24.96
N ALA A 95 35.42 11.07 23.71
CA ALA A 95 35.03 12.38 23.18
C ALA A 95 33.84 12.94 23.97
N ARG A 96 32.80 12.14 24.16
CA ARG A 96 31.62 12.53 24.96
C ARG A 96 31.98 12.90 26.39
N ALA A 97 32.79 12.11 27.09
CA ALA A 97 33.20 12.38 28.47
C ALA A 97 33.95 13.73 28.60
N LEU A 98 34.80 14.05 27.61
CA LEU A 98 35.48 15.35 27.56
C LEU A 98 34.52 16.49 27.35
N LEU A 99 33.58 16.37 26.38
CA LEU A 99 32.52 17.38 26.12
C LEU A 99 31.67 17.64 27.36
N ASP A 100 31.27 16.59 28.07
CA ASP A 100 30.51 16.71 29.32
C ASP A 100 31.33 17.42 30.41
N SER A 101 32.61 17.16 30.48
CA SER A 101 33.50 17.79 31.48
C SER A 101 33.66 19.30 31.32
N ILE A 102 33.49 19.81 30.10
CA ILE A 102 33.60 21.24 29.77
C ILE A 102 32.24 21.95 29.68
N ALA A 103 31.15 21.22 29.66
CA ALA A 103 29.78 21.76 29.49
C ALA A 103 29.40 22.84 30.55
N SER A 104 29.93 22.73 31.78
CA SER A 104 29.68 23.68 32.88
C SER A 104 30.64 24.86 32.92
N HIS A 105 31.67 24.88 32.05
CA HIS A 105 32.62 26.01 32.02
C HIS A 105 32.01 27.21 31.29
N PRO A 106 32.31 28.43 31.69
CA PRO A 106 31.87 29.64 30.99
C PRO A 106 32.43 29.67 29.57
N MET A 107 31.53 29.69 28.60
CA MET A 107 31.84 29.78 27.17
C MET A 107 31.22 31.05 26.60
N GLY A 108 31.95 31.77 25.78
CA GLY A 108 31.34 32.82 24.96
C GLY A 108 30.36 32.23 23.91
N PRO A 109 29.54 33.07 23.26
CA PRO A 109 28.55 32.57 22.26
C PRO A 109 29.15 31.68 21.18
N ARG A 110 30.31 32.05 20.61
CA ARG A 110 31.03 31.26 19.60
C ARG A 110 31.53 29.92 20.17
N GLY A 111 32.09 29.92 21.39
CA GLY A 111 32.54 28.67 22.04
C GLY A 111 31.37 27.73 22.31
N ARG A 112 30.19 28.26 22.67
CA ARG A 112 28.96 27.48 22.85
C ARG A 112 28.50 26.83 21.54
N GLN A 113 28.56 27.53 20.42
CA GLN A 113 28.18 26.99 19.10
C GLN A 113 29.16 25.88 18.68
N LEU A 114 30.47 26.05 18.83
CA LEU A 114 31.45 25.00 18.54
C LEU A 114 31.28 23.77 19.44
N TRP A 115 30.98 23.96 20.71
CA TRP A 115 30.68 22.86 21.62
C TRP A 115 29.41 22.10 21.22
N LEU A 116 28.34 22.81 20.84
CA LEU A 116 27.09 22.20 20.35
C LEU A 116 27.32 21.42 19.05
N GLU A 117 28.04 21.99 18.09
CA GLU A 117 28.42 21.31 16.87
C GLU A 117 29.13 19.98 17.13
N MET A 118 30.15 20.01 17.99
CA MET A 118 30.90 18.81 18.32
C MET A 118 30.10 17.79 19.10
N LEU A 119 29.19 18.23 19.97
CA LEU A 119 28.29 17.36 20.68
C LEU A 119 27.31 16.67 19.72
N LEU A 120 26.68 17.42 18.79
CA LEU A 120 25.78 16.87 17.78
C LEU A 120 26.50 15.85 16.87
N ARG A 121 27.70 16.16 16.38
CA ARG A 121 28.51 15.20 15.59
C ARG A 121 28.83 13.93 16.38
N THR A 122 29.22 14.07 17.65
CA THR A 122 29.51 12.90 18.50
C THR A 122 28.27 12.06 18.76
N LEU A 123 27.09 12.67 18.95
CA LEU A 123 25.82 11.97 19.13
C LEU A 123 25.35 11.30 17.84
N ILE A 124 25.48 11.93 16.68
CA ILE A 124 25.17 11.34 15.36
C ILE A 124 26.05 10.10 15.11
N GLY A 125 27.37 10.23 15.30
CA GLY A 125 28.31 9.12 15.17
C GLY A 125 28.00 7.98 16.17
N ARG A 126 27.63 8.32 17.39
CA ARG A 126 27.20 7.33 18.39
C ARG A 126 25.91 6.63 17.97
N THR A 127 24.94 7.35 17.40
CA THR A 127 23.70 6.76 16.88
C THR A 127 24.02 5.73 15.81
N ASP A 128 24.88 6.06 14.83
CA ASP A 128 25.25 5.12 13.77
C ASP A 128 26.01 3.89 14.31
N LEU A 129 26.93 4.08 15.24
CA LEU A 129 27.61 2.97 15.92
C LEU A 129 26.64 2.02 16.63
N LEU A 130 25.74 2.58 17.43
CA LEU A 130 24.77 1.79 18.20
C LEU A 130 23.80 1.05 17.28
N ARG A 131 23.41 1.68 16.17
CA ARG A 131 22.61 1.07 15.13
C ARG A 131 23.33 -0.14 14.50
N ARG A 132 24.57 0.02 14.07
CA ARG A 132 25.40 -1.06 13.46
C ARG A 132 25.69 -2.20 14.45
N THR A 133 25.74 -1.92 15.73
CA THR A 133 25.88 -2.97 16.79
C THR A 133 24.55 -3.55 17.25
N GLY A 134 23.42 -3.13 16.65
CA GLY A 134 22.08 -3.63 16.97
C GLY A 134 21.51 -3.13 18.30
N ARG A 135 22.10 -2.11 18.92
CA ARG A 135 21.64 -1.49 20.18
C ARG A 135 20.66 -0.36 19.87
N LEU A 136 19.52 -0.71 19.26
CA LEU A 136 18.61 0.24 18.61
C LEU A 136 17.93 1.21 19.59
N ASP A 137 17.66 0.79 20.83
CA ASP A 137 17.05 1.67 21.85
C ASP A 137 18.05 2.71 22.37
N GLU A 138 19.31 2.32 22.54
CA GLU A 138 20.36 3.26 22.92
C GLU A 138 20.67 4.23 21.76
N ALA A 139 20.56 3.75 20.49
CA ALA A 139 20.66 4.60 19.30
C ALA A 139 19.54 5.64 19.27
N LEU A 140 18.30 5.24 19.57
CA LEU A 140 17.16 6.15 19.66
C LEU A 140 17.36 7.20 20.76
N ALA A 141 17.84 6.78 21.94
CA ALA A 141 18.10 7.70 23.04
C ALA A 141 19.18 8.75 22.71
N ALA A 142 20.25 8.34 21.99
CA ALA A 142 21.29 9.26 21.52
C ALA A 142 20.74 10.25 20.46
N LEU A 143 19.90 9.76 19.57
CA LEU A 143 19.23 10.57 18.55
C LEU A 143 18.24 11.57 19.16
N ASP A 144 17.46 11.15 20.16
CA ASP A 144 16.52 12.02 20.88
C ASP A 144 17.27 13.12 21.64
N GLU A 145 18.41 12.79 22.27
CA GLU A 145 19.27 13.80 22.92
C GLU A 145 19.79 14.81 21.90
N ALA A 146 20.28 14.37 20.75
CA ALA A 146 20.76 15.26 19.68
C ALA A 146 19.63 16.15 19.15
N THR A 147 18.44 15.58 18.91
CA THR A 147 17.25 16.32 18.46
C THR A 147 16.83 17.41 19.47
N LEU A 148 16.94 17.12 20.77
CA LEU A 148 16.64 18.09 21.83
C LEU A 148 17.64 19.26 21.85
N ARG A 149 18.90 19.03 21.46
CA ARG A 149 19.96 20.05 21.43
C ARG A 149 20.00 20.86 20.14
N LEU A 150 19.51 20.32 19.04
CA LEU A 150 19.55 20.96 17.72
C LEU A 150 19.00 22.41 17.72
N PRO A 151 17.87 22.75 18.38
CA PRO A 151 17.37 24.13 18.41
C PRO A 151 18.28 25.15 19.09
N GLU A 152 19.28 24.71 19.89
CA GLU A 152 20.28 25.59 20.52
C GLU A 152 21.45 25.90 19.56
N PHE A 153 21.58 25.13 18.47
CA PHE A 153 22.65 25.25 17.48
C PHE A 153 22.20 26.09 16.29
N ASP A 154 23.03 27.01 15.86
CA ASP A 154 22.80 27.80 14.64
C ASP A 154 23.23 26.96 13.41
N ASP A 155 22.27 26.37 12.71
CA ASP A 155 22.45 25.47 11.57
C ASP A 155 21.94 26.15 10.26
N PRO A 156 22.65 27.17 9.75
CA PRO A 156 22.15 27.98 8.63
C PRO A 156 22.04 27.20 7.32
N GLU A 157 22.81 26.15 7.16
CA GLU A 157 22.79 25.27 5.97
C GLU A 157 21.88 24.06 6.16
N GLY A 158 21.36 23.84 7.36
CA GLY A 158 20.53 22.68 7.69
C GLY A 158 21.30 21.36 7.68
N LEU A 159 22.63 21.37 7.74
CA LEU A 159 23.48 20.19 7.63
C LEU A 159 23.23 19.21 8.78
N ARG A 160 23.34 19.68 10.04
CA ARG A 160 23.16 18.82 11.21
C ARG A 160 21.74 18.32 11.37
N GLY A 161 20.76 19.17 11.01
CA GLY A 161 19.35 18.77 10.97
C GLY A 161 19.08 17.66 9.97
N SER A 162 19.64 17.76 8.77
CA SER A 162 19.48 16.74 7.72
C SER A 162 20.19 15.42 8.08
N GLU A 163 21.38 15.46 8.69
CA GLU A 163 22.09 14.26 9.17
C GLU A 163 21.30 13.54 10.27
N LEU A 164 20.75 14.29 11.24
CA LEU A 164 19.89 13.71 12.27
C LEU A 164 18.62 13.07 11.71
N ALA A 165 17.98 13.73 10.72
CA ALA A 165 16.81 13.18 10.06
C ALA A 165 17.16 11.90 9.28
N LEU A 166 18.29 11.86 8.57
CA LEU A 166 18.79 10.65 7.89
C LEU A 166 19.10 9.54 8.89
N SER A 167 19.74 9.85 10.03
CA SER A 167 20.03 8.86 11.07
C SER A 167 18.73 8.23 11.63
N ARG A 168 17.65 9.02 11.71
CA ARG A 168 16.32 8.53 12.10
C ARG A 168 15.75 7.58 11.06
N VAL A 169 15.85 7.92 9.78
CA VAL A 169 15.42 7.05 8.67
C VAL A 169 16.14 5.69 8.72
N LEU A 170 17.46 5.71 8.88
CA LEU A 170 18.25 4.49 8.96
C LEU A 170 17.89 3.63 10.19
N LEU A 171 17.61 4.26 11.33
CA LEU A 171 17.16 3.55 12.53
C LEU A 171 15.78 2.89 12.33
N LEU A 172 14.85 3.55 11.65
CA LEU A 172 13.56 2.97 11.30
C LEU A 172 13.71 1.75 10.37
N MET A 173 14.62 1.83 9.39
CA MET A 173 14.92 0.69 8.51
C MET A 173 15.45 -0.52 9.29
N ASP A 174 16.39 -0.29 10.24
CA ASP A 174 16.95 -1.37 11.05
C ASP A 174 15.91 -2.00 11.99
N ARG A 175 14.85 -1.27 12.34
CA ARG A 175 13.69 -1.77 13.07
C ARG A 175 12.66 -2.48 12.20
N GLY A 176 12.83 -2.51 10.87
CA GLY A 176 11.86 -3.03 9.93
C GLY A 176 10.66 -2.11 9.68
N GLU A 177 10.72 -0.86 10.14
CA GLU A 177 9.66 0.14 9.98
C GLU A 177 9.79 0.85 8.61
N TRP A 178 9.67 0.07 7.51
CA TRP A 178 9.94 0.51 6.13
C TRP A 178 9.07 1.67 5.65
N GLY A 179 7.78 1.66 6.01
CA GLY A 179 6.85 2.73 5.62
C GLY A 179 7.20 4.08 6.23
N PRO A 180 7.31 4.20 7.56
CA PRO A 180 7.79 5.42 8.20
C PRO A 180 9.17 5.88 7.73
N ALA A 181 10.09 4.94 7.43
CA ALA A 181 11.40 5.26 6.89
C ALA A 181 11.29 5.92 5.51
N GLU A 182 10.46 5.37 4.62
CA GLU A 182 10.23 5.92 3.27
C GLU A 182 9.57 7.30 3.33
N ASP A 183 8.53 7.46 4.14
CA ASP A 183 7.83 8.73 4.30
C ASP A 183 8.79 9.83 4.75
N GLN A 184 9.60 9.57 5.77
CA GLN A 184 10.57 10.54 6.29
C GLN A 184 11.69 10.83 5.29
N ALA A 185 12.21 9.81 4.60
CA ALA A 185 13.24 9.98 3.58
C ALA A 185 12.75 10.83 2.41
N THR A 186 11.53 10.55 1.92
CA THR A 186 10.92 11.30 0.82
C THR A 186 10.64 12.75 1.23
N ALA A 187 10.12 12.96 2.42
CA ALA A 187 9.87 14.30 2.96
C ALA A 187 11.17 15.11 3.11
N LEU A 188 12.23 14.48 3.64
CA LEU A 188 13.53 15.12 3.78
C LEU A 188 14.12 15.50 2.42
N LEU A 189 14.08 14.60 1.43
CA LEU A 189 14.57 14.87 0.07
C LEU A 189 13.83 16.05 -0.56
N ALA A 190 12.51 16.08 -0.45
CA ALA A 190 11.70 17.19 -0.96
C ALA A 190 12.02 18.51 -0.26
N ALA A 191 12.25 18.50 1.06
CA ALA A 191 12.63 19.68 1.82
C ALA A 191 14.01 20.22 1.40
N LEU A 192 15.01 19.36 1.22
CA LEU A 192 16.35 19.75 0.75
C LEU A 192 16.30 20.32 -0.66
N GLN A 193 15.52 19.73 -1.55
CA GLN A 193 15.32 20.25 -2.91
C GLN A 193 14.63 21.62 -2.91
N ALA A 194 13.58 21.80 -2.10
CA ALA A 194 12.89 23.08 -1.98
C ALA A 194 13.77 24.18 -1.39
N ALA A 195 14.67 23.83 -0.47
CA ALA A 195 15.67 24.75 0.10
C ALA A 195 16.84 25.07 -0.83
N GLY A 196 16.96 24.36 -1.98
CA GLY A 196 18.11 24.46 -2.87
C GLY A 196 19.41 23.87 -2.29
N ALA A 197 19.31 23.08 -1.24
CA ALA A 197 20.42 22.44 -0.53
C ALA A 197 20.82 21.10 -1.16
N THR A 198 20.90 21.05 -2.49
CA THR A 198 21.15 19.81 -3.25
C THR A 198 22.62 19.38 -3.24
N GLU A 199 23.52 20.25 -2.84
CA GLU A 199 24.97 19.98 -2.76
C GLU A 199 25.40 19.28 -1.47
N LEU A 200 24.48 19.08 -0.50
CA LEU A 200 24.79 18.41 0.76
C LEU A 200 25.06 16.92 0.55
N GLU A 201 26.08 16.38 1.21
CA GLU A 201 26.40 14.94 1.23
C GLU A 201 25.24 14.06 1.73
N THR A 202 24.31 14.63 2.48
CA THR A 202 23.09 13.95 2.92
C THR A 202 22.19 13.52 1.75
N VAL A 203 22.19 14.30 0.63
CA VAL A 203 21.32 14.03 -0.52
C VAL A 203 21.63 12.68 -1.20
N PRO A 204 22.87 12.39 -1.63
CA PRO A 204 23.15 11.08 -2.24
C PRO A 204 22.97 9.92 -1.26
N ARG A 205 23.31 10.08 0.03
CA ARG A 205 23.07 9.06 1.08
C ARG A 205 21.57 8.79 1.23
N LEU A 206 20.74 9.82 1.18
CA LEU A 206 19.28 9.70 1.25
C LEU A 206 18.71 9.00 0.02
N LEU A 207 19.22 9.31 -1.18
CA LEU A 207 18.84 8.63 -2.43
C LEU A 207 19.21 7.14 -2.37
N THR A 208 20.41 6.80 -1.87
CA THR A 208 20.83 5.41 -1.65
C THR A 208 19.90 4.70 -0.66
N THR A 209 19.53 5.39 0.41
CA THR A 209 18.60 4.85 1.42
C THR A 209 17.21 4.58 0.81
N LEU A 210 16.67 5.51 0.03
CA LEU A 210 15.42 5.30 -0.72
C LEU A 210 15.51 4.13 -1.71
N ALA A 211 16.67 3.97 -2.38
CA ALA A 211 16.90 2.84 -3.27
C ALA A 211 16.86 1.49 -2.51
N LEU A 212 17.45 1.42 -1.32
CA LEU A 212 17.41 0.22 -0.48
C LEU A 212 15.97 -0.09 -0.02
N ILE A 213 15.21 0.91 0.40
CA ILE A 213 13.79 0.75 0.76
C ILE A 213 12.99 0.25 -0.45
N CYS A 214 13.16 0.87 -1.62
CA CYS A 214 12.49 0.46 -2.84
C CYS A 214 12.85 -0.97 -3.25
N SER A 215 14.13 -1.36 -3.17
CA SER A 215 14.58 -2.72 -3.47
C SER A 215 13.96 -3.74 -2.51
N SER A 216 14.01 -3.48 -1.20
CA SER A 216 13.43 -4.35 -0.17
C SER A 216 11.91 -4.51 -0.27
N THR A 217 11.25 -3.58 -0.96
CA THR A 217 9.79 -3.59 -1.20
C THR A 217 9.41 -3.98 -2.64
N GLY A 218 10.35 -4.53 -3.44
CA GLY A 218 10.11 -5.04 -4.79
C GLY A 218 9.97 -3.98 -5.88
N ARG A 219 10.26 -2.70 -5.59
CA ARG A 219 10.15 -1.56 -6.53
C ARG A 219 11.49 -1.28 -7.22
N PHE A 220 11.96 -2.25 -8.01
CA PHE A 220 13.33 -2.25 -8.56
C PHE A 220 13.61 -1.12 -9.54
N ASP A 221 12.64 -0.67 -10.34
CA ASP A 221 12.83 0.44 -11.29
C ASP A 221 13.02 1.77 -10.54
N ALA A 222 12.26 2.00 -9.46
CA ALA A 222 12.45 3.15 -8.60
C ALA A 222 13.80 3.09 -7.85
N ALA A 223 14.21 1.90 -7.41
CA ALA A 223 15.52 1.70 -6.80
C ALA A 223 16.66 2.09 -7.73
N GLU A 224 16.63 1.65 -9.01
CA GLU A 224 17.65 1.98 -10.01
C GLU A 224 17.67 3.48 -10.36
N ASP A 225 16.49 4.14 -10.42
CA ASP A 225 16.42 5.60 -10.61
C ASP A 225 17.11 6.34 -9.45
N HIS A 226 16.83 5.96 -8.22
CA HIS A 226 17.47 6.54 -7.05
C HIS A 226 18.98 6.31 -7.02
N LEU A 227 19.45 5.08 -7.33
CA LEU A 227 20.89 4.78 -7.41
C LEU A 227 21.60 5.58 -8.51
N THR A 228 20.96 5.74 -9.66
CA THR A 228 21.53 6.54 -10.76
C THR A 228 21.71 8.00 -10.34
N ARG A 229 20.72 8.59 -9.68
CA ARG A 229 20.79 9.94 -9.15
C ARG A 229 21.82 10.08 -8.04
N ALA A 230 21.90 9.10 -7.12
CA ALA A 230 22.93 9.08 -6.08
C ALA A 230 24.37 9.07 -6.68
N GLU A 231 24.59 8.20 -7.67
CA GLU A 231 25.90 8.13 -8.35
C GLU A 231 26.28 9.41 -9.06
N GLU A 232 25.33 10.12 -9.68
CA GLU A 232 25.55 11.43 -10.29
C GLU A 232 26.03 12.46 -9.25
N HIS A 233 25.42 12.47 -8.07
CA HIS A 233 25.85 13.33 -6.96
C HIS A 233 27.24 12.96 -6.45
N TYR A 234 27.52 11.68 -6.17
CA TYR A 234 28.86 11.25 -5.71
C TYR A 234 29.94 11.52 -6.76
N ARG A 235 29.62 11.43 -8.03
CA ARG A 235 30.55 11.84 -9.13
C ARG A 235 30.82 13.34 -9.14
N ALA A 236 29.81 14.16 -8.88
CA ALA A 236 29.97 15.60 -8.78
C ALA A 236 30.78 16.00 -7.55
N LEU A 237 30.65 15.30 -6.44
CA LEU A 237 31.44 15.50 -5.22
C LEU A 237 32.88 14.95 -5.32
N GLY A 238 33.18 14.13 -6.34
CA GLY A 238 34.50 13.50 -6.52
C GLY A 238 34.73 12.32 -5.57
N ASP A 239 33.71 11.82 -4.91
CA ASP A 239 33.79 10.69 -3.98
C ASP A 239 33.87 9.35 -4.73
N LEU A 240 35.10 8.88 -4.94
CA LEU A 240 35.36 7.61 -5.63
C LEU A 240 34.99 6.39 -4.77
N GLY A 241 35.07 6.53 -3.44
CA GLY A 241 34.72 5.45 -2.49
C GLY A 241 33.23 5.08 -2.61
N GLU A 242 32.36 6.06 -2.43
CA GLU A 242 30.93 5.87 -2.52
C GLU A 242 30.46 5.47 -3.94
N GLN A 243 31.11 5.98 -5.02
CA GLN A 243 30.82 5.48 -6.36
C GLN A 243 31.09 3.97 -6.51
N ARG A 244 32.11 3.42 -5.80
CA ARG A 244 32.38 1.97 -5.78
C ARG A 244 31.36 1.20 -4.94
N THR A 245 30.89 1.79 -3.83
CA THR A 245 29.84 1.22 -3.00
C THR A 245 28.52 1.09 -3.78
N MET A 246 28.24 2.01 -4.71
CA MET A 246 27.07 1.88 -5.60
C MET A 246 27.04 0.60 -6.43
N LEU A 247 28.19 0.00 -6.73
CA LEU A 247 28.23 -1.32 -7.42
C LEU A 247 27.58 -2.41 -6.58
N ALA A 248 27.83 -2.41 -5.27
CA ALA A 248 27.20 -3.39 -4.35
C ALA A 248 25.68 -3.19 -4.28
N HIS A 249 25.20 -1.94 -4.21
CA HIS A 249 23.77 -1.65 -4.20
C HIS A 249 23.08 -2.06 -5.52
N ARG A 250 23.68 -1.80 -6.68
CA ARG A 250 23.17 -2.28 -7.96
C ARG A 250 23.22 -3.80 -8.07
N ALA A 251 24.23 -4.43 -7.48
CA ALA A 251 24.29 -5.88 -7.44
C ALA A 251 23.11 -6.46 -6.64
N TRP A 252 22.69 -5.83 -5.55
CA TRP A 252 21.49 -6.21 -4.81
C TRP A 252 20.22 -6.07 -5.66
N VAL A 253 20.01 -4.94 -6.33
CA VAL A 253 18.87 -4.75 -7.25
C VAL A 253 18.84 -5.80 -8.34
N ALA A 254 20.02 -6.11 -8.95
CA ALA A 254 20.13 -7.16 -9.97
C ALA A 254 19.82 -8.57 -9.40
N LEU A 255 20.25 -8.86 -8.18
CA LEU A 255 19.94 -10.11 -7.48
C LEU A 255 18.41 -10.27 -7.31
N GLU A 256 17.75 -9.26 -6.79
CA GLU A 256 16.30 -9.27 -6.55
C GLU A 256 15.48 -9.34 -7.86
N ARG A 257 16.01 -8.80 -8.95
CA ARG A 257 15.43 -8.95 -10.30
C ARG A 257 15.66 -10.34 -10.93
N GLY A 258 16.45 -11.19 -10.28
CA GLY A 258 16.84 -12.49 -10.84
C GLY A 258 17.94 -12.42 -11.91
N GLU A 259 18.61 -11.29 -12.07
CA GLU A 259 19.73 -11.08 -13.01
C GLU A 259 21.04 -11.61 -12.41
N HIS A 260 21.06 -12.91 -12.03
CA HIS A 260 22.09 -13.53 -11.19
C HIS A 260 23.52 -13.41 -11.75
N ALA A 261 23.69 -13.44 -13.09
CA ALA A 261 25.00 -13.27 -13.69
C ALA A 261 25.55 -11.84 -13.57
N LEU A 262 24.68 -10.84 -13.67
CA LEU A 262 25.02 -9.45 -13.46
C LEU A 262 25.36 -9.19 -11.99
N ALA A 263 24.52 -9.67 -11.08
CA ALA A 263 24.72 -9.54 -9.63
C ALA A 263 26.08 -10.11 -9.19
N GLU A 264 26.43 -11.33 -9.61
CA GLU A 264 27.71 -11.96 -9.26
C GLU A 264 28.92 -11.15 -9.76
N ARG A 265 28.85 -10.64 -10.98
CA ARG A 265 29.93 -9.78 -11.52
C ARG A 265 30.11 -8.52 -10.70
N LEU A 266 29.00 -7.82 -10.41
CA LEU A 266 29.04 -6.55 -9.68
C LEU A 266 29.49 -6.76 -8.21
N PHE A 267 28.99 -7.81 -7.52
CA PHE A 267 29.46 -8.17 -6.18
C PHE A 267 30.95 -8.57 -6.19
N GLY A 268 31.42 -9.28 -7.21
CA GLY A 268 32.83 -9.64 -7.36
C GLY A 268 33.73 -8.42 -7.50
N GLU A 269 33.33 -7.44 -8.31
CA GLU A 269 34.05 -6.17 -8.50
C GLU A 269 34.06 -5.36 -7.19
N ALA A 270 32.91 -5.27 -6.49
CA ALA A 270 32.81 -4.58 -5.21
C ALA A 270 33.66 -5.26 -4.11
N SER A 271 33.58 -6.61 -4.01
CA SER A 271 34.36 -7.39 -3.04
C SER A 271 35.88 -7.15 -3.16
N ALA A 272 36.39 -7.14 -4.41
CA ALA A 272 37.81 -6.91 -4.64
C ALA A 272 38.25 -5.50 -4.20
N TYR A 273 37.41 -4.50 -4.39
CA TYR A 273 37.67 -3.15 -3.89
C TYR A 273 37.64 -3.08 -2.37
N PHE A 274 36.60 -3.64 -1.72
CA PHE A 274 36.45 -3.61 -0.27
C PHE A 274 37.59 -4.36 0.45
N GLU A 275 38.01 -5.50 -0.09
CA GLU A 275 39.15 -6.24 0.44
C GLU A 275 40.46 -5.45 0.35
N GLN A 276 40.70 -4.77 -0.79
CA GLN A 276 41.90 -3.94 -0.98
C GLN A 276 41.94 -2.76 -0.02
N GLN A 277 40.77 -2.17 0.29
CA GLN A 277 40.65 -1.03 1.20
C GLN A 277 40.52 -1.43 2.68
N GLY A 278 40.42 -2.72 3.00
CA GLY A 278 40.21 -3.20 4.36
C GLY A 278 38.81 -2.92 4.92
N LEU A 279 37.81 -2.68 4.04
CA LEU A 279 36.39 -2.44 4.38
C LEU A 279 35.69 -3.76 4.65
N TYR A 280 36.04 -4.42 5.74
CA TYR A 280 35.61 -5.81 6.02
C TYR A 280 34.11 -5.95 6.28
N GLY A 281 33.41 -4.90 6.73
CA GLY A 281 31.95 -4.89 6.85
C GLY A 281 31.25 -4.99 5.49
N ASP A 282 31.64 -4.14 4.55
CA ASP A 282 31.08 -4.16 3.20
C ASP A 282 31.47 -5.43 2.43
N LEU A 283 32.69 -5.94 2.67
CA LEU A 283 33.12 -7.24 2.15
C LEU A 283 32.23 -8.37 2.68
N ALA A 284 31.91 -8.39 3.99
CA ALA A 284 31.04 -9.39 4.59
C ALA A 284 29.62 -9.35 4.00
N VAL A 285 29.06 -8.15 3.71
CA VAL A 285 27.78 -8.00 3.02
C VAL A 285 27.84 -8.59 1.60
N CYS A 286 28.91 -8.33 0.86
CA CYS A 286 29.08 -8.92 -0.47
C CYS A 286 29.26 -10.45 -0.41
N GLU A 287 30.00 -10.99 0.57
CA GLU A 287 30.15 -12.42 0.80
C GLU A 287 28.79 -13.07 1.12
N GLN A 288 27.96 -12.44 1.95
CA GLN A 288 26.60 -12.88 2.26
C GLN A 288 25.71 -12.94 1.00
N ALA A 289 25.73 -11.89 0.19
CA ALA A 289 24.97 -11.85 -1.06
C ALA A 289 25.43 -12.90 -2.07
N ARG A 290 26.74 -13.11 -2.20
CA ARG A 290 27.30 -14.15 -3.05
C ARG A 290 27.03 -15.55 -2.51
N ALA A 291 26.95 -15.73 -1.19
CA ALA A 291 26.50 -16.99 -0.59
C ALA A 291 25.06 -17.32 -1.01
N HIS A 292 24.19 -16.31 -0.97
CA HIS A 292 22.80 -16.45 -1.46
C HIS A 292 22.76 -16.83 -2.94
N LEU A 293 23.52 -16.14 -3.81
CA LEU A 293 23.64 -16.45 -5.24
C LEU A 293 24.18 -17.86 -5.49
N ALA A 294 25.14 -18.32 -4.72
CA ALA A 294 25.67 -19.67 -4.81
C ALA A 294 24.60 -20.72 -4.47
N GLY A 295 23.81 -20.45 -3.39
CA GLY A 295 22.66 -21.27 -3.02
C GLY A 295 21.63 -21.39 -4.15
N LEU A 296 21.23 -20.26 -4.76
CA LEU A 296 20.28 -20.22 -5.88
C LEU A 296 20.77 -21.02 -7.11
N ARG A 297 22.08 -21.14 -7.30
CA ARG A 297 22.71 -21.94 -8.37
C ARG A 297 22.92 -23.40 -8.00
N GLY A 298 22.61 -23.80 -6.76
CA GLY A 298 22.83 -25.15 -6.25
C GLY A 298 24.27 -25.44 -5.84
N ASP A 299 25.17 -24.45 -5.81
CA ASP A 299 26.51 -24.57 -5.24
C ASP A 299 26.48 -24.46 -3.72
N LEU A 300 25.95 -25.50 -3.08
CA LEU A 300 25.76 -25.53 -1.62
C LEU A 300 27.07 -25.54 -0.83
N ALA A 301 28.18 -25.99 -1.44
CA ALA A 301 29.51 -25.98 -0.81
C ALA A 301 30.07 -24.52 -0.80
N GLY A 302 30.10 -23.88 -1.96
CA GLY A 302 30.52 -22.49 -2.06
C GLY A 302 29.63 -21.55 -1.24
N ALA A 303 28.34 -21.80 -1.17
CA ALA A 303 27.41 -21.07 -0.31
C ALA A 303 27.76 -21.20 1.17
N ALA A 304 28.09 -22.38 1.65
CA ALA A 304 28.49 -22.61 3.05
C ALA A 304 29.82 -21.94 3.41
N ASP A 305 30.82 -21.99 2.51
CA ASP A 305 32.12 -21.35 2.72
C ASP A 305 31.96 -19.82 2.83
N LEU A 306 31.20 -19.21 1.90
CA LEU A 306 30.93 -17.76 1.91
C LEU A 306 30.10 -17.34 3.11
N THR A 307 29.10 -18.12 3.51
CA THR A 307 28.30 -17.88 4.72
C THR A 307 29.18 -17.89 5.97
N THR A 308 30.11 -18.87 6.08
CA THR A 308 31.02 -18.99 7.21
C THR A 308 31.99 -17.80 7.27
N ALA A 309 32.53 -17.38 6.11
CA ALA A 309 33.43 -16.22 6.05
C ALA A 309 32.70 -14.92 6.45
N SER A 310 31.53 -14.66 5.90
CA SER A 310 30.70 -13.50 6.21
C SER A 310 30.31 -13.47 7.69
N LEU A 311 29.84 -14.60 8.25
CA LEU A 311 29.47 -14.72 9.66
C LEU A 311 30.63 -14.40 10.59
N ALA A 312 31.81 -14.99 10.34
CA ALA A 312 33.00 -14.75 11.15
C ALA A 312 33.38 -13.25 11.17
N ARG A 313 33.28 -12.56 10.01
CA ARG A 313 33.57 -11.12 9.94
C ARG A 313 32.56 -10.29 10.72
N PHE A 314 31.26 -10.57 10.59
CA PHE A 314 30.22 -9.84 11.33
C PHE A 314 30.31 -10.07 12.84
N GLU A 315 30.68 -11.28 13.30
CA GLU A 315 30.93 -11.59 14.70
C GLU A 315 32.17 -10.82 15.22
N GLU A 316 33.26 -10.79 14.45
CA GLU A 316 34.48 -10.02 14.80
C GLU A 316 34.21 -8.51 14.90
N LEU A 317 33.34 -8.00 14.00
CA LEU A 317 32.92 -6.60 13.99
C LEU A 317 31.87 -6.27 15.07
N GLY A 318 31.29 -7.26 15.75
CA GLY A 318 30.21 -7.07 16.73
C GLY A 318 28.87 -6.66 16.08
N ALA A 319 28.69 -6.87 14.76
CA ALA A 319 27.49 -6.54 14.01
C ALA A 319 26.40 -7.63 14.19
N SER A 320 25.76 -7.66 15.36
CA SER A 320 24.90 -8.77 15.81
C SER A 320 23.70 -9.03 14.88
N ILE A 321 23.05 -8.01 14.34
CA ILE A 321 21.90 -8.19 13.41
C ILE A 321 22.37 -8.79 12.09
N ALA A 322 23.45 -8.26 11.49
CA ALA A 322 24.00 -8.79 10.25
C ALA A 322 24.52 -10.23 10.40
N ALA A 323 25.10 -10.56 11.57
CA ALA A 323 25.46 -11.93 11.92
C ALA A 323 24.21 -12.83 11.97
N ALA A 324 23.12 -12.38 12.59
CA ALA A 324 21.86 -13.12 12.64
C ALA A 324 21.24 -13.32 11.24
N ASP A 325 21.27 -12.29 10.37
CA ASP A 325 20.84 -12.41 8.96
C ASP A 325 21.67 -13.46 8.22
N THR A 326 22.98 -13.51 8.47
CA THR A 326 23.89 -14.52 7.90
C THR A 326 23.63 -15.93 8.46
N MET A 327 23.29 -16.04 9.75
CA MET A 327 22.87 -17.33 10.36
C MET A 327 21.57 -17.83 9.73
N LEU A 328 20.61 -16.92 9.45
CA LEU A 328 19.35 -17.29 8.80
C LEU A 328 19.59 -17.77 7.36
N LEU A 329 20.49 -17.13 6.61
CA LEU A 329 20.92 -17.60 5.30
C LEU A 329 21.59 -18.98 5.40
N GLY A 330 22.46 -19.16 6.39
CA GLY A 330 23.09 -20.45 6.69
C GLY A 330 22.10 -21.55 7.06
N ALA A 331 21.03 -21.20 7.79
CA ALA A 331 19.92 -22.10 8.08
C ALA A 331 19.22 -22.57 6.81
N ARG A 332 18.95 -21.65 5.85
CA ARG A 332 18.39 -22.01 4.55
C ARG A 332 19.29 -22.95 3.77
N HIS A 333 20.60 -22.67 3.71
CA HIS A 333 21.56 -23.57 3.05
C HIS A 333 21.67 -24.94 3.75
N ALA A 334 21.57 -25.00 5.08
CA ALA A 334 21.51 -26.25 5.83
C ALA A 334 20.25 -27.06 5.47
N TYR A 335 19.12 -26.39 5.36
CA TYR A 335 17.86 -27.01 4.90
C TYR A 335 17.99 -27.59 3.51
N ASP A 336 18.55 -26.85 2.54
CA ASP A 336 18.76 -27.29 1.16
C ASP A 336 19.71 -28.52 1.08
N ARG A 337 20.64 -28.64 2.01
CA ARG A 337 21.52 -29.84 2.18
C ARG A 337 20.81 -31.00 2.89
N GLY A 338 19.62 -30.80 3.45
CA GLY A 338 18.88 -31.77 4.26
C GLY A 338 19.37 -31.88 5.71
N ASP A 339 20.19 -30.94 6.20
CA ASP A 339 20.67 -30.88 7.60
C ASP A 339 19.68 -30.09 8.44
N ILE A 340 18.59 -30.76 8.84
CA ILE A 340 17.48 -30.14 9.56
C ILE A 340 17.88 -29.67 10.98
N GLU A 341 18.77 -30.39 11.64
CA GLU A 341 19.20 -30.04 13.01
C GLU A 341 20.07 -28.78 13.00
N GLU A 342 20.99 -28.64 12.06
CA GLU A 342 21.79 -27.43 11.91
C GLU A 342 20.92 -26.24 11.47
N MET A 343 19.96 -26.46 10.57
CA MET A 343 18.98 -25.45 10.19
C MET A 343 18.23 -24.89 11.39
N LYS A 344 17.66 -25.77 12.24
CA LYS A 344 16.93 -25.36 13.45
C LYS A 344 17.83 -24.59 14.42
N ARG A 345 19.04 -25.08 14.62
CA ARG A 345 20.01 -24.45 15.53
C ARG A 345 20.34 -23.03 15.08
N LEU A 346 20.67 -22.84 13.81
CA LEU A 346 20.99 -21.52 13.25
C LEU A 346 19.78 -20.59 13.27
N ALA A 347 18.61 -21.09 12.84
CA ALA A 347 17.38 -20.32 12.84
C ALA A 347 17.00 -19.84 14.27
N GLN A 348 17.08 -20.74 15.26
CA GLN A 348 16.75 -20.37 16.63
C GLN A 348 17.77 -19.35 17.20
N THR A 349 19.07 -19.53 16.92
CA THR A 349 20.09 -18.57 17.36
C THR A 349 19.86 -17.19 16.75
N ALA A 350 19.56 -17.12 15.46
CA ALA A 350 19.22 -15.88 14.78
C ALA A 350 17.97 -15.22 15.39
N ARG A 351 16.92 -16.02 15.64
CA ARG A 351 15.68 -15.55 16.25
C ARG A 351 15.89 -14.95 17.65
N ASP A 352 16.72 -15.60 18.46
CA ASP A 352 17.04 -15.14 19.81
C ASP A 352 17.74 -13.78 19.77
N VAL A 353 18.67 -13.56 18.81
CA VAL A 353 19.33 -12.28 18.58
C VAL A 353 18.29 -11.21 18.14
N TYR A 354 17.43 -11.51 17.17
CA TYR A 354 16.40 -10.56 16.73
C TYR A 354 15.45 -10.19 17.87
N GLN A 355 15.04 -11.16 18.69
CA GLN A 355 14.18 -10.91 19.84
C GLN A 355 14.87 -10.04 20.89
N GLU A 356 16.15 -10.29 21.19
CA GLU A 356 16.94 -9.46 22.11
C GLU A 356 17.11 -8.03 21.61
N ARG A 357 17.15 -7.85 20.27
CA ARG A 357 17.30 -6.55 19.59
C ARG A 357 15.96 -5.92 19.17
N GLU A 358 14.83 -6.51 19.56
CA GLU A 358 13.47 -6.04 19.27
C GLU A 358 13.15 -5.91 17.75
N VAL A 359 13.82 -6.70 16.90
CA VAL A 359 13.57 -6.76 15.45
C VAL A 359 12.51 -7.83 15.15
N TYR A 360 11.29 -7.57 15.60
CA TYR A 360 10.19 -8.55 15.64
C TYR A 360 9.73 -9.05 14.27
N GLU A 361 9.87 -8.23 13.22
CA GLU A 361 9.56 -8.64 11.86
C GLU A 361 10.47 -9.79 11.40
N ARG A 362 11.78 -9.72 11.74
CA ARG A 362 12.71 -10.81 11.47
C ARG A 362 12.36 -12.08 12.27
N CYS A 363 11.87 -11.93 13.49
CA CYS A 363 11.34 -13.07 14.26
C CYS A 363 10.19 -13.75 13.52
N ALA A 364 9.25 -12.97 12.93
CA ALA A 364 8.15 -13.51 12.16
C ALA A 364 8.63 -14.26 10.90
N GLN A 365 9.63 -13.73 10.20
CA GLN A 365 10.24 -14.41 9.04
C GLN A 365 10.89 -15.74 9.43
N VAL A 366 11.60 -15.80 10.55
CA VAL A 366 12.19 -17.05 11.06
C VAL A 366 11.10 -18.06 11.42
N ASP A 367 10.08 -17.62 12.15
CA ASP A 367 8.97 -18.50 12.57
C ASP A 367 8.22 -19.05 11.32
N LEU A 368 8.08 -18.25 10.25
CA LEU A 368 7.50 -18.70 8.98
C LEU A 368 8.40 -19.76 8.28
N MET A 369 9.73 -19.55 8.25
CA MET A 369 10.68 -20.51 7.70
C MET A 369 10.63 -21.86 8.47
N LEU A 370 10.58 -21.80 9.80
CA LEU A 370 10.46 -23.01 10.63
C LEU A 370 9.13 -23.74 10.37
N ALA A 371 8.03 -23.00 10.19
CA ALA A 371 6.72 -23.56 9.87
C ALA A 371 6.71 -24.25 8.49
N THR A 372 7.32 -23.65 7.48
CA THR A 372 7.49 -24.25 6.13
C THR A 372 8.28 -25.55 6.21
N THR A 373 9.37 -25.55 6.99
CA THR A 373 10.16 -26.77 7.22
C THR A 373 9.34 -27.88 7.88
N LEU A 374 8.47 -27.53 8.83
CA LEU A 374 7.56 -28.50 9.44
C LEU A 374 6.55 -29.04 8.42
N GLU A 375 6.01 -28.20 7.52
CA GLU A 375 5.12 -28.62 6.44
C GLU A 375 5.81 -29.61 5.49
N ASP A 376 7.02 -29.32 5.04
CA ASP A 376 7.79 -30.17 4.12
C ASP A 376 8.14 -31.52 4.75
N ASN A 377 8.42 -31.56 6.04
CA ASN A 377 8.67 -32.79 6.76
C ASN A 377 7.40 -33.66 6.88
N LEU A 378 6.21 -33.07 6.92
CA LEU A 378 4.93 -33.78 6.89
C LEU A 378 4.72 -34.56 5.58
N VAL A 379 5.25 -34.06 4.47
CA VAL A 379 5.17 -34.72 3.16
C VAL A 379 6.02 -36.01 3.13
N ARG A 380 7.02 -36.11 3.99
CA ARG A 380 8.01 -37.22 4.02
C ARG A 380 7.71 -38.30 5.05
N THR A 381 6.81 -38.07 6.00
CA THR A 381 6.54 -38.99 7.13
C THR A 381 5.13 -39.56 7.08
N ASP A 382 4.96 -40.78 7.61
CA ASP A 382 3.73 -41.57 7.56
C ASP A 382 2.66 -41.08 8.53
N HIS A 383 1.40 -41.33 8.21
CA HIS A 383 0.18 -40.72 8.73
C HIS A 383 -0.19 -41.11 10.19
N GLY A 384 -0.74 -40.15 10.97
CA GLY A 384 -1.29 -40.45 12.30
C GLY A 384 -1.31 -39.26 13.28
N ASP A 385 -1.30 -39.57 14.60
CA ASP A 385 -1.29 -38.55 15.66
C ASP A 385 -0.04 -37.64 15.66
N HIS A 386 1.05 -38.08 15.06
CA HIS A 386 2.27 -37.27 14.89
C HIS A 386 2.03 -36.18 13.85
N GLU A 387 1.41 -36.52 12.72
CA GLU A 387 1.07 -35.53 11.66
C GLU A 387 0.17 -34.43 12.21
N ARG A 388 -0.88 -34.75 12.96
CA ARG A 388 -1.80 -33.78 13.56
C ARG A 388 -1.08 -32.80 14.50
N ARG A 389 -0.13 -33.30 15.32
CA ARG A 389 0.67 -32.43 16.20
C ARG A 389 1.59 -31.53 15.41
N SER A 390 2.29 -32.05 14.43
CA SER A 390 3.20 -31.26 13.57
C SER A 390 2.45 -30.19 12.75
N ILE A 391 1.23 -30.48 12.28
CA ILE A 391 0.36 -29.45 11.64
C ILE A 391 -0.03 -28.36 12.65
N ALA A 392 -0.39 -28.73 13.88
CA ALA A 392 -0.74 -27.77 14.91
C ALA A 392 0.46 -26.89 15.30
N ASP A 393 1.65 -27.50 15.42
CA ASP A 393 2.89 -26.77 15.70
C ASP A 393 3.25 -25.81 14.55
N ALA A 394 3.16 -26.28 13.30
CA ALA A 394 3.36 -25.44 12.12
C ALA A 394 2.38 -24.26 12.06
N LEU A 395 1.08 -24.50 12.31
CA LEU A 395 0.07 -23.45 12.37
C LEU A 395 0.32 -22.45 13.49
N SER A 396 0.81 -22.92 14.66
CA SER A 396 1.11 -22.05 15.79
C SER A 396 2.26 -21.07 15.53
N LEU A 397 3.11 -21.37 14.55
CA LEU A 397 4.19 -20.51 14.06
C LEU A 397 3.72 -19.70 12.83
N ALA A 398 3.20 -20.38 11.81
CA ALA A 398 2.88 -19.80 10.52
C ALA A 398 1.83 -18.69 10.61
N LEU A 399 0.69 -18.96 11.26
CA LEU A 399 -0.44 -18.03 11.20
C LEU A 399 -0.19 -16.73 11.98
N PRO A 400 0.35 -16.72 13.22
CA PRO A 400 0.74 -15.47 13.87
C PRO A 400 1.82 -14.68 13.08
N ALA A 401 2.81 -15.37 12.52
CA ALA A 401 3.86 -14.76 11.71
C ALA A 401 3.30 -14.12 10.43
N ALA A 402 2.44 -14.85 9.71
CA ALA A 402 1.77 -14.36 8.51
C ALA A 402 0.91 -13.11 8.80
N LEU A 403 0.14 -13.13 9.89
CA LEU A 403 -0.67 -11.98 10.32
C LEU A 403 0.20 -10.76 10.63
N ALA A 404 1.33 -10.94 11.33
CA ALA A 404 2.25 -9.86 11.65
C ALA A 404 2.92 -9.26 10.40
N LEU A 405 3.39 -10.11 9.49
CA LEU A 405 3.99 -9.68 8.22
C LEU A 405 2.98 -8.96 7.33
N GLN A 406 1.74 -9.44 7.25
CA GLN A 406 0.70 -8.73 6.50
C GLN A 406 0.33 -7.38 7.12
N ALA A 407 0.29 -7.31 8.45
CA ALA A 407 -0.03 -6.06 9.15
C ALA A 407 1.04 -4.98 8.94
N ALA A 408 2.29 -5.36 8.67
CA ALA A 408 3.37 -4.42 8.37
C ALA A 408 3.09 -3.51 7.16
N ARG A 409 2.25 -3.94 6.22
CA ARG A 409 1.85 -3.11 5.07
C ARG A 409 1.16 -1.81 5.46
N TYR A 410 0.45 -1.78 6.58
CA TYR A 410 -0.29 -0.59 7.02
C TYR A 410 0.61 0.53 7.55
N ASP A 411 1.91 0.27 7.68
CA ASP A 411 2.91 1.30 7.97
C ASP A 411 3.24 2.15 6.73
N PHE A 412 2.99 1.64 5.51
CA PHE A 412 3.27 2.37 4.26
C PHE A 412 2.16 3.37 3.92
N ALA A 413 2.54 4.60 3.56
CA ALA A 413 1.60 5.65 3.21
C ALA A 413 0.91 5.42 1.85
N THR A 414 1.60 4.82 0.87
CA THR A 414 1.06 4.65 -0.48
C THR A 414 0.45 3.27 -0.68
N ALA A 415 -0.71 3.19 -1.37
CA ALA A 415 -1.35 1.92 -1.71
C ALA A 415 -0.45 1.04 -2.61
N HIS A 416 0.39 1.66 -3.46
CA HIS A 416 1.36 0.92 -4.28
C HIS A 416 2.39 0.17 -3.42
N ALA A 417 3.01 0.84 -2.44
CA ALA A 417 3.96 0.21 -1.53
C ALA A 417 3.28 -0.89 -0.68
N ARG A 418 2.05 -0.63 -0.20
CA ARG A 418 1.26 -1.63 0.53
C ARG A 418 0.92 -2.86 -0.31
N ALA A 419 0.59 -2.68 -1.59
CA ALA A 419 0.32 -3.78 -2.51
C ALA A 419 1.57 -4.61 -2.81
N GLN A 420 2.73 -3.97 -3.00
CA GLN A 420 4.01 -4.65 -3.18
C GLN A 420 4.40 -5.46 -1.94
N TRP A 421 4.31 -4.84 -0.76
CA TRP A 421 4.56 -5.55 0.50
C TRP A 421 3.64 -6.75 0.69
N LEU A 422 2.36 -6.62 0.33
CA LEU A 422 1.40 -7.72 0.43
C LEU A 422 1.83 -8.92 -0.42
N GLN A 423 2.35 -8.70 -1.62
CA GLN A 423 2.86 -9.80 -2.46
C GLN A 423 4.00 -10.57 -1.78
N LEU A 424 4.91 -9.86 -1.09
CA LEU A 424 5.99 -10.49 -0.33
C LEU A 424 5.50 -11.23 0.92
N ALA A 425 4.43 -10.74 1.55
CA ALA A 425 3.87 -11.31 2.78
C ALA A 425 2.84 -12.44 2.54
N ASP A 426 2.38 -12.64 1.31
CA ASP A 426 1.29 -13.58 1.01
C ASP A 426 1.70 -15.06 1.17
N GLU A 427 2.98 -15.42 0.98
CA GLU A 427 3.48 -16.78 1.17
C GLU A 427 3.13 -17.37 2.54
N GLY A 428 3.19 -16.55 3.59
CA GLY A 428 2.83 -16.96 4.94
C GLY A 428 1.34 -17.30 5.09
N MET A 429 0.48 -16.52 4.43
CA MET A 429 -0.96 -16.77 4.43
C MET A 429 -1.30 -18.01 3.61
N GLU A 430 -0.67 -18.21 2.45
CA GLU A 430 -0.81 -19.42 1.65
C GLU A 430 -0.47 -20.66 2.46
N LEU A 431 0.65 -20.61 3.21
CA LEU A 431 1.03 -21.69 4.12
C LEU A 431 -0.05 -21.97 5.17
N ALA A 432 -0.61 -20.92 5.80
CA ALA A 432 -1.65 -21.07 6.81
C ALA A 432 -2.93 -21.73 6.23
N PHE A 433 -3.35 -21.32 5.02
CA PHE A 433 -4.49 -21.95 4.34
C PHE A 433 -4.21 -23.42 3.98
N ARG A 434 -3.03 -23.75 3.43
CA ARG A 434 -2.64 -25.14 3.11
C ARG A 434 -2.64 -26.03 4.37
N LEU A 435 -2.11 -25.53 5.49
CA LEU A 435 -2.11 -26.25 6.76
C LEU A 435 -3.52 -26.43 7.31
N ALA A 436 -4.41 -25.45 7.17
CA ALA A 436 -5.82 -25.55 7.57
C ALA A 436 -6.57 -26.62 6.73
N ILE A 437 -6.32 -26.70 5.41
CA ILE A 437 -6.85 -27.75 4.54
C ILE A 437 -6.36 -29.13 5.02
N ARG A 438 -5.05 -29.29 5.22
CA ARG A 438 -4.46 -30.57 5.68
C ARG A 438 -5.04 -31.01 7.03
N ARG A 439 -5.32 -30.03 7.91
CA ARG A 439 -5.98 -30.28 9.20
C ARG A 439 -7.46 -30.65 9.04
N GLN A 440 -8.06 -30.42 7.87
CA GLN A 440 -9.49 -30.52 7.60
C GLN A 440 -10.34 -29.65 8.55
N ASP A 441 -9.81 -28.51 8.97
CA ASP A 441 -10.44 -27.59 9.91
C ASP A 441 -11.29 -26.55 9.15
N GLN A 442 -12.53 -26.92 8.84
CA GLN A 442 -13.46 -26.02 8.14
C GLN A 442 -13.76 -24.75 8.94
N GLY A 443 -13.73 -24.81 10.27
CA GLY A 443 -13.92 -23.64 11.13
C GLY A 443 -12.79 -22.65 10.98
N LEU A 444 -11.53 -23.11 10.98
CA LEU A 444 -10.36 -22.27 10.76
C LEU A 444 -10.34 -21.69 9.33
N LEU A 445 -10.65 -22.51 8.31
CA LEU A 445 -10.76 -22.02 6.93
C LEU A 445 -11.81 -20.90 6.81
N PHE A 446 -12.95 -21.08 7.48
CA PHE A 446 -13.99 -20.07 7.51
C PHE A 446 -13.48 -18.75 8.11
N GLU A 447 -12.81 -18.81 9.27
CA GLU A 447 -12.26 -17.62 9.94
C GLU A 447 -11.15 -16.94 9.14
N LEU A 448 -10.30 -17.71 8.46
CA LEU A 448 -9.25 -17.19 7.57
C LEU A 448 -9.85 -16.38 6.41
N VAL A 449 -10.88 -16.91 5.74
CA VAL A 449 -11.56 -16.18 4.65
C VAL A 449 -12.25 -14.92 5.18
N GLU A 450 -12.95 -15.01 6.32
CA GLU A 450 -13.64 -13.88 6.94
C GLU A 450 -12.66 -12.75 7.33
N HIS A 451 -11.53 -13.10 7.92
CA HIS A 451 -10.49 -12.13 8.27
C HIS A 451 -9.87 -11.49 7.02
N ARG A 452 -9.50 -12.32 6.02
CA ARG A 452 -8.85 -11.83 4.78
C ARG A 452 -9.77 -10.92 3.97
N SER A 453 -11.05 -11.23 3.89
CA SER A 453 -12.04 -10.44 3.15
C SER A 453 -12.55 -9.20 3.91
N ALA A 454 -12.16 -9.00 5.17
CA ALA A 454 -12.58 -7.82 5.93
C ALA A 454 -12.14 -6.50 5.29
N GLY A 455 -10.97 -6.49 4.65
CA GLY A 455 -10.40 -5.32 3.99
C GLY A 455 -9.79 -4.30 4.97
N ALA A 456 -8.93 -3.42 4.46
CA ALA A 456 -8.34 -2.34 5.24
C ALA A 456 -9.39 -1.32 5.67
N SER A 457 -9.21 -0.70 6.84
CA SER A 457 -10.03 0.42 7.31
C SER A 457 -9.46 1.76 6.85
N LEU A 458 -10.31 2.74 6.56
CA LEU A 458 -9.85 4.07 6.18
C LEU A 458 -9.50 4.89 7.43
N ALA A 459 -8.24 5.35 7.53
CA ALA A 459 -7.78 6.22 8.60
C ALA A 459 -7.94 7.69 8.19
N LEU A 460 -9.00 8.35 8.68
CA LEU A 460 -9.25 9.78 8.42
C LEU A 460 -8.58 10.70 9.47
N THR A 461 -8.17 10.15 10.61
CA THR A 461 -7.56 10.90 11.70
C THR A 461 -6.04 10.91 11.57
N PRO A 462 -5.37 12.06 11.71
CA PRO A 462 -3.91 12.08 11.76
C PRO A 462 -3.38 11.18 12.89
N PRO A 463 -2.25 10.51 12.73
CA PRO A 463 -1.67 9.65 13.77
C PRO A 463 -1.44 10.33 15.13
N SER A 464 -1.34 11.68 15.14
CA SER A 464 -1.16 12.50 16.36
C SER A 464 -2.39 12.58 17.27
N GLU A 465 -3.59 12.24 16.77
CA GLU A 465 -4.85 12.30 17.54
C GLU A 465 -5.37 10.90 17.92
N ALA A 466 -4.88 9.86 17.27
CA ALA A 466 -5.10 8.50 17.74
C ALA A 466 -4.35 8.33 19.06
N GLY A 467 -5.07 8.13 20.16
CA GLY A 467 -4.49 7.92 21.49
C GLY A 467 -3.40 6.83 21.44
N PRO A 468 -2.51 6.76 22.46
CA PRO A 468 -1.44 5.78 22.46
C PRO A 468 -2.06 4.38 22.33
N GLY A 469 -1.89 3.77 21.16
CA GLY A 469 -2.16 2.35 21.01
C GLY A 469 -1.35 1.57 22.06
N LEU A 470 -1.72 0.35 22.35
CA LEU A 470 -1.07 -0.52 23.34
C LEU A 470 0.48 -0.60 23.16
N PHE A 471 0.97 -0.20 21.99
CA PHE A 471 2.39 -0.09 21.67
C PHE A 471 2.63 1.26 20.99
N PRO A 472 3.29 2.24 21.67
CA PRO A 472 3.62 3.51 21.04
C PRO A 472 4.59 3.23 19.88
N ASN A 473 4.10 3.34 18.64
CA ASN A 473 4.98 3.35 17.47
C ASN A 473 6.00 4.47 17.64
N ALA A 474 7.27 4.19 17.43
CA ALA A 474 8.33 5.20 17.44
C ALA A 474 8.02 6.35 16.46
N ALA A 475 7.31 6.06 15.37
CA ALA A 475 6.77 7.04 14.42
C ALA A 475 5.85 8.09 15.08
N MET A 476 5.00 7.70 16.06
CA MET A 476 4.15 8.66 16.78
C MET A 476 4.93 9.62 17.68
N LYS A 477 6.11 9.20 18.18
CA LYS A 477 7.01 10.09 18.92
C LYS A 477 7.77 11.05 17.98
N ALA A 478 8.05 10.61 16.74
CA ALA A 478 8.68 11.43 15.71
C ALA A 478 7.78 12.59 15.26
N ASP A 479 6.49 12.33 14.96
CA ASP A 479 5.53 13.37 14.56
C ASP A 479 5.36 14.49 15.61
N ARG A 480 5.49 14.18 16.90
CA ARG A 480 5.45 15.21 17.97
C ARG A 480 6.68 16.10 18.03
N ALA A 481 7.84 15.60 17.58
CA ALA A 481 9.08 16.37 17.54
C ALA A 481 9.14 17.33 16.34
N TYR A 482 8.49 17.00 15.22
CA TYR A 482 8.43 17.85 14.02
C TYR A 482 7.29 18.90 14.04
N GLY A 483 6.39 18.83 14.98
CA GLY A 483 5.15 19.62 15.01
C GLY A 483 5.26 21.05 15.49
N ARG A 484 6.44 21.69 15.68
CA ARG A 484 6.62 23.11 15.95
C ARG A 484 8.11 23.48 15.99
N ALA A 485 8.68 23.80 14.87
CA ALA A 485 9.91 24.58 14.82
C ALA A 485 9.74 25.72 13.81
N ASP A 486 9.67 26.94 14.33
CA ASP A 486 9.77 28.18 13.53
C ASP A 486 11.23 28.36 13.09
N GLY A 487 11.76 27.47 12.24
CA GLY A 487 13.13 27.53 11.73
C GLY A 487 13.21 27.08 10.26
N PRO A 488 14.34 27.27 9.57
CA PRO A 488 14.49 26.91 8.15
C PRO A 488 14.23 25.42 7.82
N LEU A 489 14.23 24.54 8.83
CA LEU A 489 13.78 23.15 8.71
C LEU A 489 12.28 22.92 9.01
N ALA A 490 11.49 23.96 9.26
CA ALA A 490 10.04 23.92 9.28
C ALA A 490 9.41 23.43 7.95
N LEU A 491 10.22 23.23 6.94
CA LEU A 491 9.88 22.53 5.69
C LEU A 491 9.46 21.08 5.89
N GLY A 492 9.81 20.46 7.02
CA GLY A 492 9.34 19.12 7.38
C GLY A 492 7.81 19.03 7.48
N GLY A 493 7.13 20.09 7.94
CA GLY A 493 5.66 20.15 7.99
C GLY A 493 5.02 20.11 6.60
N VAL A 494 5.50 20.94 5.66
CA VAL A 494 4.95 21.04 4.31
C VAL A 494 5.27 19.78 3.49
N ALA A 495 6.45 19.18 3.68
CA ALA A 495 6.83 17.96 2.99
C ALA A 495 6.17 16.71 3.59
N ALA A 496 5.91 16.69 4.91
CA ALA A 496 5.10 15.65 5.55
C ALA A 496 3.63 15.76 5.12
N GLU A 497 3.10 16.97 4.95
CA GLU A 497 1.79 17.23 4.37
C GLU A 497 1.74 16.81 2.88
N ALA A 498 2.78 17.06 2.10
CA ALA A 498 2.86 16.63 0.71
C ALA A 498 2.97 15.10 0.58
N ALA A 499 3.73 14.43 1.44
CA ALA A 499 3.82 12.97 1.48
C ALA A 499 2.52 12.34 2.03
N ALA A 500 1.89 12.94 3.03
CA ALA A 500 0.57 12.53 3.51
C ALA A 500 -0.54 12.79 2.49
N SER A 501 -0.37 13.77 1.60
CA SER A 501 -1.29 14.03 0.48
C SER A 501 -1.12 13.05 -0.68
N ALA A 502 -0.01 12.28 -0.74
CA ALA A 502 0.29 11.38 -1.85
C ALA A 502 -0.55 10.09 -1.87
N GLY A 503 -1.14 9.66 -0.73
CA GLY A 503 -1.94 8.44 -0.66
C GLY A 503 -3.00 8.46 0.45
N LEU A 504 -3.98 7.54 0.34
CA LEU A 504 -4.88 7.26 1.45
C LEU A 504 -4.12 6.54 2.56
N ARG A 505 -4.19 7.06 3.78
CA ARG A 505 -3.75 6.30 4.94
C ARG A 505 -4.83 5.29 5.31
N VAL A 506 -4.40 4.07 5.54
CA VAL A 506 -5.29 2.97 5.92
C VAL A 506 -4.82 2.37 7.24
N ALA A 507 -5.79 1.84 7.98
CA ALA A 507 -5.56 1.10 9.22
C ALA A 507 -5.75 -0.41 8.98
N PRO A 508 -5.29 -1.27 9.90
CA PRO A 508 -5.61 -2.69 9.87
C PRO A 508 -7.12 -2.97 9.76
N PRO A 509 -7.52 -4.18 9.33
CA PRO A 509 -8.94 -4.54 9.25
C PRO A 509 -9.61 -4.50 10.61
N PRO A 510 -10.94 -4.29 10.67
CA PRO A 510 -11.69 -4.38 11.91
C PRO A 510 -11.71 -5.81 12.44
N LYS A 511 -11.98 -5.98 13.74
CA LYS A 511 -12.23 -7.29 14.36
C LYS A 511 -13.53 -7.88 13.82
N VAL A 512 -13.45 -9.02 13.13
CA VAL A 512 -14.62 -9.70 12.59
C VAL A 512 -15.22 -10.58 13.67
N ARG A 513 -16.41 -10.21 14.17
CA ARG A 513 -17.11 -10.98 15.18
C ARG A 513 -17.90 -12.11 14.54
N MET A 514 -17.66 -13.35 14.99
CA MET A 514 -18.25 -14.58 14.48
C MET A 514 -19.68 -14.86 15.01
N ALA A 515 -20.42 -13.80 15.30
CA ALA A 515 -21.83 -13.90 15.70
C ALA A 515 -22.62 -12.77 15.05
N ALA A 516 -23.79 -13.10 14.51
CA ALA A 516 -24.66 -12.10 13.88
C ALA A 516 -25.25 -11.11 14.90
N GLN A 517 -25.52 -11.55 16.12
CA GLN A 517 -26.07 -10.75 17.23
C GLN A 517 -25.46 -11.17 18.56
N GLY A 518 -25.28 -10.20 19.47
CA GLY A 518 -24.75 -10.43 20.82
C GLY A 518 -23.23 -10.62 20.85
N PRO A 519 -22.65 -10.94 22.02
CA PRO A 519 -21.22 -11.18 22.18
C PRO A 519 -20.84 -12.48 21.45
N GLY A 520 -19.82 -12.41 20.62
CA GLY A 520 -19.27 -13.55 19.91
C GLY A 520 -17.74 -13.46 19.90
N ARG A 521 -17.06 -14.58 19.68
CA ARG A 521 -15.62 -14.56 19.52
C ARG A 521 -15.24 -13.82 18.23
N VAL A 522 -14.06 -13.24 18.23
CA VAL A 522 -13.46 -12.62 17.03
C VAL A 522 -12.81 -13.72 16.16
N ALA A 523 -12.91 -13.59 14.84
CA ALA A 523 -12.21 -14.49 13.92
C ALA A 523 -10.71 -14.48 14.20
N LEU A 524 -10.08 -15.65 14.23
CA LEU A 524 -8.65 -15.84 14.50
C LEU A 524 -8.18 -15.26 15.85
N GLN A 525 -9.07 -15.05 16.82
CA GLN A 525 -8.77 -14.33 18.07
C GLN A 525 -7.50 -14.83 18.78
N GLU A 526 -7.28 -16.13 18.86
CA GLU A 526 -6.12 -16.69 19.54
C GLU A 526 -4.82 -16.43 18.76
N TYR A 527 -4.87 -16.50 17.43
CA TYR A 527 -3.73 -16.26 16.56
C TYR A 527 -3.38 -14.77 16.46
N ILE A 528 -4.40 -13.90 16.44
CA ILE A 528 -4.21 -12.44 16.51
C ILE A 528 -3.55 -12.08 17.83
N ALA A 529 -4.05 -12.56 18.97
CA ALA A 529 -3.45 -12.30 20.28
C ALA A 529 -2.01 -12.83 20.36
N ALA A 530 -1.74 -14.02 19.79
CA ALA A 530 -0.40 -14.57 19.73
C ALA A 530 0.55 -13.71 18.86
N ALA A 531 0.07 -13.20 17.72
CA ALA A 531 0.83 -12.33 16.83
C ALA A 531 1.16 -10.99 17.50
N GLU A 532 0.17 -10.34 18.10
CA GLU A 532 0.34 -9.07 18.82
C GLU A 532 1.30 -9.20 20.01
N PHE A 533 1.21 -10.30 20.73
CA PHE A 533 2.12 -10.58 21.86
C PHE A 533 3.57 -10.89 21.42
N ARG A 534 3.75 -11.74 20.36
CA ARG A 534 5.07 -12.21 19.94
C ARG A 534 5.86 -11.17 19.16
N TYR A 535 5.15 -10.39 18.33
CA TYR A 535 5.78 -9.49 17.36
C TYR A 535 5.49 -8.01 17.65
N HIS A 536 4.86 -7.72 18.78
CA HIS A 536 4.58 -6.35 19.25
C HIS A 536 3.95 -5.47 18.17
N ARG A 537 3.08 -6.05 17.31
CA ARG A 537 2.45 -5.37 16.19
C ARG A 537 0.93 -5.52 16.25
N ARG A 538 0.23 -4.40 16.04
CA ARG A 538 -1.24 -4.38 15.94
C ARG A 538 -1.69 -5.07 14.64
N ILE A 539 -2.55 -6.09 14.75
CA ILE A 539 -3.04 -6.89 13.62
C ILE A 539 -4.40 -6.41 13.12
N VAL A 540 -5.27 -5.98 14.03
CA VAL A 540 -6.64 -5.54 13.72
C VAL A 540 -6.92 -4.20 14.37
N ASP A 541 -7.90 -3.45 13.81
CA ASP A 541 -8.37 -2.21 14.42
C ASP A 541 -9.23 -2.49 15.67
N ASP A 542 -9.54 -1.44 16.46
CA ASP A 542 -10.36 -1.58 17.66
C ASP A 542 -11.85 -1.79 17.35
N ASP A 543 -12.27 -1.37 16.15
CA ASP A 543 -13.64 -1.54 15.70
C ASP A 543 -14.02 -3.03 15.56
N GLU A 544 -15.21 -3.37 16.02
CA GLU A 544 -15.79 -4.70 15.85
C GLU A 544 -16.96 -4.65 14.87
N VAL A 545 -16.90 -5.52 13.85
CA VAL A 545 -17.97 -5.67 12.86
C VAL A 545 -18.47 -7.12 12.84
N PRO A 546 -19.79 -7.34 12.76
CA PRO A 546 -20.29 -8.70 12.63
C PRO A 546 -19.95 -9.26 11.24
N PHE A 547 -19.57 -10.54 11.15
CA PHE A 547 -19.34 -11.20 9.87
C PHE A 547 -20.59 -11.24 8.98
N TRP A 548 -21.76 -11.15 9.62
CA TRP A 548 -23.06 -11.21 8.99
C TRP A 548 -23.93 -10.02 9.39
N ILE A 549 -24.63 -9.40 8.43
CA ILE A 549 -25.68 -8.42 8.72
C ILE A 549 -27.03 -9.02 8.39
N THR A 550 -27.89 -9.07 9.39
CA THR A 550 -29.31 -9.29 9.21
C THR A 550 -29.97 -7.97 8.81
N ASP A 551 -30.12 -7.74 7.50
CA ASP A 551 -31.02 -6.67 7.05
C ASP A 551 -32.47 -7.12 7.27
N ASP A 552 -33.21 -6.37 8.07
CA ASP A 552 -34.67 -6.53 8.18
C ASP A 552 -35.44 -6.21 6.88
N LEU A 553 -34.71 -5.84 5.82
CA LEU A 553 -35.29 -5.31 4.60
C LEU A 553 -35.83 -6.34 3.62
N THR A 554 -35.54 -7.63 3.81
CA THR A 554 -36.05 -8.66 2.91
C THR A 554 -36.49 -9.89 3.69
N ASN A 555 -37.80 -10.23 3.64
CA ASN A 555 -38.33 -11.51 4.12
C ASN A 555 -37.87 -12.70 3.26
N ARG A 556 -36.87 -12.54 2.40
CA ARG A 556 -36.37 -13.59 1.53
C ARG A 556 -35.07 -14.20 2.05
N PRO A 557 -34.78 -15.48 1.76
CA PRO A 557 -33.48 -16.07 2.10
C PRO A 557 -32.33 -15.35 1.42
N VAL A 558 -31.24 -15.21 2.19
CA VAL A 558 -29.99 -14.60 1.70
C VAL A 558 -28.85 -15.58 1.92
N VAL A 559 -28.00 -15.77 0.91
CA VAL A 559 -26.70 -16.42 1.07
C VAL A 559 -25.61 -15.40 0.81
N GLN A 560 -24.68 -15.28 1.73
CA GLN A 560 -23.47 -14.48 1.57
C GLN A 560 -22.32 -15.41 1.22
N ILE A 561 -21.63 -15.09 0.11
CA ILE A 561 -20.43 -15.78 -0.37
C ILE A 561 -19.27 -14.81 -0.24
N ARG A 562 -18.15 -15.23 0.36
CA ARG A 562 -16.90 -14.48 0.42
C ARG A 562 -15.79 -15.26 -0.20
N LEU A 563 -14.94 -14.56 -0.93
CA LEU A 563 -13.79 -15.12 -1.62
C LEU A 563 -12.49 -14.45 -1.15
N ALA A 564 -11.46 -15.26 -1.00
CA ALA A 564 -10.13 -14.81 -0.57
C ALA A 564 -9.05 -15.52 -1.38
N ASP A 565 -8.07 -14.75 -1.87
CA ASP A 565 -6.89 -15.28 -2.56
C ASP A 565 -5.80 -15.62 -1.52
N ALA A 566 -5.27 -16.85 -1.60
CA ALA A 566 -4.09 -17.30 -0.85
C ALA A 566 -3.41 -18.45 -1.60
N GLY A 567 -2.76 -18.12 -2.73
CA GLY A 567 -2.36 -19.08 -3.74
C GLY A 567 -3.59 -19.55 -4.52
N ASP A 568 -4.32 -20.53 -3.98
CA ASP A 568 -5.65 -20.93 -4.44
C ASP A 568 -6.71 -19.86 -4.12
N LEU A 569 -7.89 -19.99 -4.74
CA LEU A 569 -9.07 -19.20 -4.38
C LEU A 569 -9.87 -19.95 -3.34
N PHE A 570 -10.02 -19.35 -2.16
CA PHE A 570 -10.84 -19.87 -1.07
C PHE A 570 -12.18 -19.16 -0.99
N MET A 571 -13.20 -19.91 -0.57
CA MET A 571 -14.54 -19.37 -0.47
C MET A 571 -15.27 -19.89 0.76
N THR A 572 -16.14 -19.02 1.30
CA THR A 572 -17.10 -19.37 2.35
C THR A 572 -18.49 -18.94 1.93
N TRP A 573 -19.51 -19.66 2.41
CA TRP A 573 -20.90 -19.20 2.28
C TRP A 573 -21.68 -19.44 3.54
N THR A 574 -22.60 -18.53 3.82
CA THR A 574 -23.47 -18.60 5.00
C THR A 574 -24.89 -18.18 4.63
N TRP A 575 -25.88 -18.95 5.09
CA TRP A 575 -27.29 -18.69 4.88
C TRP A 575 -27.93 -17.91 6.03
N ALA A 576 -28.87 -17.00 5.73
CA ALA A 576 -29.72 -16.27 6.65
C ALA A 576 -31.16 -16.11 6.11
N GLY A 577 -32.02 -15.43 6.87
CA GLY A 577 -33.39 -15.19 6.44
C GLY A 577 -34.27 -16.46 6.44
N GLY A 578 -34.14 -17.31 7.45
CA GLY A 578 -34.96 -18.55 7.60
C GLY A 578 -34.30 -19.81 7.05
N ALA A 579 -33.24 -19.68 6.23
CA ALA A 579 -32.37 -20.79 5.88
C ALA A 579 -31.15 -20.81 6.84
N LYS A 580 -30.61 -22.02 7.11
CA LYS A 580 -29.45 -22.22 7.98
C LYS A 580 -28.43 -23.08 7.25
N GLY A 581 -27.19 -22.77 7.46
CA GLY A 581 -26.06 -23.51 6.90
C GLY A 581 -24.89 -22.62 6.57
N PHE A 582 -23.71 -23.19 6.57
CA PHE A 582 -22.48 -22.59 6.09
C PHE A 582 -21.68 -23.66 5.34
N GLY A 583 -20.73 -23.23 4.56
CA GLY A 583 -19.80 -24.12 3.88
C GLY A 583 -18.52 -23.40 3.52
N THR A 584 -17.51 -24.21 3.19
CA THR A 584 -16.22 -23.75 2.69
C THR A 584 -15.90 -24.48 1.39
N GLY A 585 -15.18 -23.83 0.51
CA GLY A 585 -14.68 -24.42 -0.73
C GLY A 585 -13.35 -23.80 -1.11
N HIS A 586 -12.67 -24.43 -2.05
CA HIS A 586 -11.49 -23.86 -2.67
C HIS A 586 -11.44 -24.24 -4.16
N ALA A 587 -10.78 -23.42 -4.95
CA ALA A 587 -10.52 -23.66 -6.37
C ALA A 587 -9.02 -23.47 -6.65
N PRO A 588 -8.38 -24.41 -7.41
CA PRO A 588 -6.97 -24.32 -7.75
C PRO A 588 -6.65 -23.04 -8.51
N ALA A 589 -5.49 -22.45 -8.21
CA ALA A 589 -5.05 -21.18 -8.80
C ALA A 589 -5.04 -21.20 -10.32
N ASP A 590 -4.50 -22.27 -10.94
CA ASP A 590 -4.36 -22.43 -12.38
C ASP A 590 -5.71 -22.50 -13.11
N GLU A 591 -6.70 -23.17 -12.54
CA GLU A 591 -8.06 -23.26 -13.10
C GLU A 591 -8.78 -21.91 -13.04
N VAL A 592 -8.63 -21.20 -11.91
CA VAL A 592 -9.19 -19.84 -11.74
C VAL A 592 -8.55 -18.87 -12.71
N ASP A 593 -7.21 -18.88 -12.83
CA ASP A 593 -6.47 -17.97 -13.71
C ASP A 593 -6.77 -18.21 -15.18
N GLU A 594 -6.97 -19.46 -15.60
CA GLU A 594 -7.38 -19.78 -16.96
C GLU A 594 -8.78 -19.25 -17.27
N ALA A 595 -9.76 -19.49 -16.37
CA ALA A 595 -11.13 -19.02 -16.55
C ALA A 595 -11.24 -17.48 -16.56
N VAL A 596 -10.51 -16.81 -15.66
CA VAL A 596 -10.44 -15.33 -15.61
C VAL A 596 -9.74 -14.76 -16.84
N ARG A 597 -8.71 -15.42 -17.37
CA ARG A 597 -8.02 -15.02 -18.61
C ARG A 597 -8.94 -15.14 -19.83
N GLU A 598 -9.74 -16.21 -19.91
CA GLU A 598 -10.76 -16.36 -20.96
C GLU A 598 -11.83 -15.25 -20.87
N LEU A 599 -12.28 -14.92 -19.66
CA LEU A 599 -13.21 -13.80 -19.45
C LEU A 599 -12.57 -12.48 -19.90
N ALA A 600 -11.35 -12.17 -19.46
CA ALA A 600 -10.64 -10.94 -19.83
C ALA A 600 -10.49 -10.81 -21.37
N ALA A 601 -10.23 -11.92 -22.07
CA ALA A 601 -10.18 -11.95 -23.53
C ALA A 601 -11.54 -11.64 -24.19
N ALA A 602 -12.66 -11.89 -23.52
CA ALA A 602 -14.02 -11.59 -24.02
C ALA A 602 -14.44 -10.13 -23.77
N LEU A 603 -13.82 -9.44 -22.82
CA LEU A 603 -14.18 -8.09 -22.39
C LEU A 603 -13.52 -7.00 -23.24
N PRO A 604 -14.06 -5.76 -23.27
CA PRO A 604 -13.38 -4.60 -23.82
C PRO A 604 -12.12 -4.30 -22.99
N GLU A 605 -10.97 -4.19 -23.65
CA GLU A 605 -9.72 -3.86 -22.96
C GLU A 605 -9.67 -2.38 -22.60
N SER A 606 -9.45 -2.07 -21.32
CA SER A 606 -9.14 -0.73 -20.85
C SER A 606 -7.85 -0.24 -21.53
N GLY A 607 -7.88 0.99 -22.06
CA GLY A 607 -6.71 1.57 -22.76
C GLY A 607 -6.62 1.28 -24.27
N LYS A 608 -7.27 0.26 -24.83
CA LYS A 608 -7.32 0.01 -26.29
C LYS A 608 -8.48 0.70 -27.02
N GLY A 609 -9.31 1.45 -26.31
CA GLY A 609 -10.35 2.31 -26.87
C GLY A 609 -11.26 1.60 -27.89
N ALA A 610 -11.47 2.21 -29.06
CA ALA A 610 -12.37 1.71 -30.09
C ALA A 610 -11.99 0.31 -30.64
N ALA A 611 -10.71 -0.04 -30.69
CA ALA A 611 -10.27 -1.35 -31.19
C ALA A 611 -10.63 -2.49 -30.21
N GLY A 612 -10.43 -2.28 -28.91
CA GLY A 612 -10.84 -3.24 -27.86
C GLY A 612 -12.35 -3.44 -27.85
N MET A 613 -13.12 -2.35 -27.96
CA MET A 613 -14.57 -2.39 -28.03
C MET A 613 -15.07 -3.09 -29.29
N ALA A 614 -14.46 -2.82 -30.47
CA ALA A 614 -14.80 -3.48 -31.70
C ALA A 614 -14.59 -5.00 -31.61
N ARG A 615 -13.45 -5.44 -31.08
CA ARG A 615 -13.18 -6.87 -30.83
C ARG A 615 -14.25 -7.50 -29.93
N ALA A 616 -14.58 -6.88 -28.82
CA ALA A 616 -15.56 -7.41 -27.87
C ALA A 616 -16.96 -7.55 -28.49
N LEU A 617 -17.41 -6.57 -29.31
CA LEU A 617 -18.72 -6.55 -29.95
C LEU A 617 -18.84 -7.47 -31.18
N THR A 618 -17.72 -7.85 -31.84
CA THR A 618 -17.78 -8.58 -33.10
C THR A 618 -17.23 -10.01 -33.04
N SER A 619 -16.21 -10.26 -32.21
CA SER A 619 -15.49 -11.54 -32.15
C SER A 619 -15.24 -12.05 -30.73
N GLY A 620 -15.54 -11.27 -29.71
CA GLY A 620 -15.43 -11.68 -28.31
C GLY A 620 -16.40 -12.81 -27.97
N ALA A 621 -16.10 -13.60 -26.93
CA ALA A 621 -16.96 -14.71 -26.52
C ALA A 621 -18.38 -14.24 -26.18
N LEU A 622 -18.53 -13.06 -25.58
CA LEU A 622 -19.85 -12.48 -25.24
C LEU A 622 -20.63 -11.93 -26.45
N ALA A 623 -20.06 -11.89 -27.66
CA ALA A 623 -20.75 -11.52 -28.89
C ALA A 623 -21.37 -12.71 -29.61
N ASN A 624 -21.16 -13.95 -29.14
CA ASN A 624 -21.68 -15.17 -29.76
C ASN A 624 -22.30 -16.11 -28.72
N PRO A 625 -23.57 -16.51 -28.86
CA PRO A 625 -24.28 -17.32 -27.87
C PRO A 625 -23.58 -18.66 -27.51
N ALA A 626 -22.98 -19.34 -28.50
CA ALA A 626 -22.29 -20.62 -28.26
C ALA A 626 -20.96 -20.42 -27.54
N ALA A 627 -20.21 -19.34 -27.86
CA ALA A 627 -18.96 -19.01 -27.16
C ALA A 627 -19.25 -18.51 -25.74
N GLU A 628 -20.28 -17.69 -25.58
CA GLU A 628 -20.74 -17.21 -24.26
C GLU A 628 -21.12 -18.37 -23.35
N ARG A 629 -21.90 -19.37 -23.86
CA ARG A 629 -22.28 -20.54 -23.08
C ARG A 629 -21.07 -21.34 -22.61
N ARG A 630 -20.04 -21.51 -23.44
CA ARG A 630 -18.78 -22.19 -23.04
C ARG A 630 -18.06 -21.42 -21.95
N LEU A 631 -17.93 -20.09 -22.11
CA LEU A 631 -17.31 -19.24 -21.09
C LEU A 631 -18.08 -19.30 -19.76
N ALA A 632 -19.40 -19.18 -19.80
CA ALA A 632 -20.25 -19.25 -18.59
C ALA A 632 -20.14 -20.60 -17.85
N ARG A 633 -20.00 -21.70 -18.59
CA ARG A 633 -19.75 -23.03 -18.03
C ARG A 633 -18.35 -23.10 -17.43
N ARG A 634 -17.32 -22.66 -18.15
CA ARG A 634 -15.95 -22.64 -17.67
C ARG A 634 -15.79 -21.85 -16.36
N LEU A 635 -16.43 -20.66 -16.30
CA LEU A 635 -16.45 -19.85 -15.08
C LEU A 635 -17.17 -20.57 -13.92
N ALA A 636 -18.27 -21.26 -14.20
CA ALA A 636 -19.00 -22.01 -13.17
C ALA A 636 -18.17 -23.20 -12.65
N GLU A 637 -17.53 -23.95 -13.54
CA GLU A 637 -16.65 -25.08 -13.18
C GLU A 637 -15.47 -24.64 -12.31
N ALA A 638 -14.86 -23.49 -12.62
CA ALA A 638 -13.69 -22.98 -11.89
C ALA A 638 -14.04 -22.25 -10.57
N LEU A 639 -15.23 -21.64 -10.46
CA LEU A 639 -15.48 -20.67 -9.39
C LEU A 639 -16.70 -21.00 -8.51
N TRP A 640 -17.58 -21.91 -8.93
CA TRP A 640 -18.82 -22.14 -8.19
C TRP A 640 -18.71 -23.31 -7.22
N PRO A 641 -19.06 -23.12 -5.91
CA PRO A 641 -18.91 -24.19 -4.93
C PRO A 641 -19.84 -25.36 -5.20
N GLU A 642 -19.28 -26.58 -5.11
CA GLU A 642 -20.05 -27.81 -5.23
C GLU A 642 -21.17 -27.87 -4.15
N GLY A 643 -22.34 -28.32 -4.55
CA GLY A 643 -23.50 -28.46 -3.67
C GLY A 643 -24.29 -27.16 -3.37
N LEU A 644 -23.74 -25.97 -3.61
CA LEU A 644 -24.46 -24.72 -3.34
C LEU A 644 -25.68 -24.53 -4.26
N THR A 645 -25.61 -24.97 -5.51
CA THR A 645 -26.76 -24.96 -6.44
C THR A 645 -27.94 -25.78 -5.89
N ALA A 646 -27.68 -26.95 -5.33
CA ALA A 646 -28.71 -27.79 -4.71
C ALA A 646 -29.36 -27.09 -3.50
N GLN A 647 -28.55 -26.44 -2.66
CA GLN A 647 -29.05 -25.64 -1.53
C GLN A 647 -29.94 -24.47 -2.03
N ILE A 648 -29.52 -23.74 -3.06
CA ILE A 648 -30.30 -22.64 -3.63
C ILE A 648 -31.67 -23.15 -4.11
N ARG A 649 -31.70 -24.24 -4.89
CA ARG A 649 -32.94 -24.85 -5.38
C ARG A 649 -33.83 -25.32 -4.24
N GLN A 650 -33.25 -25.95 -3.24
CA GLN A 650 -34.01 -26.42 -2.06
C GLN A 650 -34.59 -25.25 -1.27
N VAL A 651 -33.83 -24.20 -1.03
CA VAL A 651 -34.31 -23.01 -0.31
C VAL A 651 -35.41 -22.30 -1.11
N ALA A 652 -35.22 -22.10 -2.41
CA ALA A 652 -36.23 -21.50 -3.28
C ALA A 652 -37.52 -22.29 -3.31
N ALA A 653 -37.45 -23.64 -3.40
CA ALA A 653 -38.62 -24.49 -3.38
C ALA A 653 -39.35 -24.45 -2.03
N HIS A 654 -38.63 -24.37 -0.93
CA HIS A 654 -39.21 -24.30 0.41
C HIS A 654 -39.89 -22.97 0.73
N THR A 655 -39.31 -21.88 0.31
CA THR A 655 -39.75 -20.51 0.61
C THR A 655 -40.71 -19.94 -0.43
N GLY A 656 -40.68 -20.46 -1.65
CA GLY A 656 -41.44 -19.91 -2.78
C GLY A 656 -40.85 -18.61 -3.35
N HIS A 657 -39.67 -18.20 -2.86
CA HIS A 657 -39.00 -16.97 -3.27
C HIS A 657 -37.60 -17.27 -3.81
N ARG A 658 -37.15 -16.51 -4.81
CA ARG A 658 -35.75 -16.53 -5.24
C ARG A 658 -34.86 -15.99 -4.09
N PRO A 659 -33.81 -16.70 -3.67
CA PRO A 659 -32.89 -16.17 -2.69
C PRO A 659 -32.08 -15.00 -3.26
N LEU A 660 -31.54 -14.16 -2.38
CA LEU A 660 -30.53 -13.17 -2.73
C LEU A 660 -29.15 -13.76 -2.48
N ILE A 661 -28.29 -13.68 -3.48
CA ILE A 661 -26.88 -14.04 -3.36
C ILE A 661 -26.08 -12.76 -3.23
N ARG A 662 -25.33 -12.62 -2.14
CA ARG A 662 -24.38 -11.54 -1.91
C ARG A 662 -22.96 -12.07 -2.07
N VAL A 663 -22.27 -11.64 -3.09
CA VAL A 663 -20.89 -12.07 -3.37
C VAL A 663 -19.92 -10.96 -3.00
N GLN A 664 -19.00 -11.24 -2.09
CA GLN A 664 -17.82 -10.42 -1.89
C GLN A 664 -16.68 -11.07 -2.66
N PRO A 665 -16.30 -10.56 -3.84
CA PRO A 665 -15.24 -11.16 -4.65
C PRO A 665 -13.87 -10.85 -4.06
N SER A 666 -12.89 -11.71 -4.32
CA SER A 666 -11.48 -11.33 -4.23
C SER A 666 -11.07 -10.47 -5.44
N PRO A 667 -9.96 -9.73 -5.38
CA PRO A 667 -9.47 -8.94 -6.51
C PRO A 667 -9.32 -9.73 -7.82
N ARG A 668 -8.87 -10.96 -7.76
CA ARG A 668 -8.68 -11.87 -8.91
C ARG A 668 -9.96 -12.09 -9.69
N VAL A 669 -11.10 -12.21 -9.02
CA VAL A 669 -12.41 -12.56 -9.61
C VAL A 669 -13.43 -11.41 -9.59
N ALA A 670 -12.99 -10.17 -9.34
CA ALA A 670 -13.87 -9.01 -9.20
C ALA A 670 -14.68 -8.68 -10.47
N GLN A 671 -14.17 -9.04 -11.65
CA GLN A 671 -14.87 -8.82 -12.93
C GLN A 671 -15.81 -9.96 -13.33
N VAL A 672 -15.87 -11.06 -12.57
CA VAL A 672 -16.74 -12.20 -12.88
C VAL A 672 -18.21 -11.79 -12.82
N PRO A 673 -18.97 -11.95 -13.91
CA PRO A 673 -20.41 -11.75 -13.90
C PRO A 673 -21.11 -12.98 -13.31
N TRP A 674 -21.22 -13.00 -11.97
CA TRP A 674 -21.79 -14.14 -11.24
C TRP A 674 -23.18 -14.54 -11.75
N GLU A 675 -23.96 -13.56 -12.20
CA GLU A 675 -25.29 -13.75 -12.79
C GLU A 675 -25.26 -14.71 -13.99
N LEU A 676 -24.14 -14.74 -14.72
CA LEU A 676 -23.98 -15.47 -15.98
C LEU A 676 -23.56 -16.94 -15.79
N LEU A 677 -23.10 -17.35 -14.60
CA LEU A 677 -22.58 -18.71 -14.34
C LEU A 677 -23.57 -19.79 -14.76
N ALA A 678 -23.12 -20.76 -15.58
CA ALA A 678 -23.94 -21.87 -16.03
C ALA A 678 -23.93 -23.01 -15.00
N LEU A 679 -25.10 -23.29 -14.41
CA LEU A 679 -25.27 -24.22 -13.29
C LEU A 679 -25.98 -25.52 -13.70
N ASP A 680 -25.69 -26.03 -14.89
CA ASP A 680 -26.27 -27.26 -15.39
C ASP A 680 -25.70 -28.45 -14.61
N ALA A 681 -26.54 -29.13 -13.83
CA ALA A 681 -26.14 -30.24 -12.99
C ALA A 681 -26.22 -31.60 -13.67
N ASP A 682 -26.87 -31.72 -14.86
CA ASP A 682 -27.09 -33.00 -15.53
C ASP A 682 -26.74 -32.92 -17.01
N THR A 683 -25.92 -33.86 -17.44
CA THR A 683 -25.43 -34.01 -18.82
C THR A 683 -26.50 -34.41 -19.83
N ASP A 684 -27.71 -34.77 -19.41
CA ASP A 684 -28.77 -35.28 -20.29
C ASP A 684 -29.84 -34.25 -20.70
N THR A 685 -29.90 -33.06 -20.05
CA THR A 685 -30.81 -31.99 -20.46
C THR A 685 -30.02 -30.69 -20.65
N ASP A 686 -29.85 -30.27 -21.90
CA ASP A 686 -29.21 -28.98 -22.27
C ASP A 686 -30.08 -27.78 -21.81
N THR A 687 -30.25 -27.64 -20.49
CA THR A 687 -31.21 -26.69 -19.89
C THR A 687 -30.70 -25.25 -19.86
N ASN A 688 -29.39 -25.03 -20.11
CA ASN A 688 -28.77 -23.69 -20.15
C ASN A 688 -29.17 -22.77 -18.96
N VAL A 689 -29.27 -23.32 -17.75
CA VAL A 689 -29.66 -22.58 -16.55
C VAL A 689 -28.48 -21.71 -16.07
N ARG A 690 -28.76 -20.44 -15.82
CA ARG A 690 -27.80 -19.50 -15.26
C ARG A 690 -28.10 -19.23 -13.79
N LEU A 691 -27.10 -18.71 -13.03
CA LEU A 691 -27.33 -18.38 -11.64
C LEU A 691 -28.48 -17.38 -11.48
N ILE A 692 -28.58 -16.39 -12.37
CA ILE A 692 -29.64 -15.39 -12.32
C ILE A 692 -31.05 -15.96 -12.54
N ASP A 693 -31.20 -17.12 -13.16
CA ASP A 693 -32.48 -17.81 -13.27
C ASP A 693 -32.98 -18.33 -11.91
N LEU A 694 -32.03 -18.70 -11.03
CA LEU A 694 -32.27 -19.29 -9.72
C LEU A 694 -32.34 -18.30 -8.58
N ALA A 695 -31.59 -17.18 -8.69
CA ALA A 695 -31.40 -16.22 -7.60
C ALA A 695 -31.17 -14.81 -8.15
N ASP A 696 -31.37 -13.79 -7.30
CA ASP A 696 -30.89 -12.45 -7.58
C ASP A 696 -29.46 -12.29 -7.01
N VAL A 697 -28.62 -11.51 -7.69
CA VAL A 697 -27.20 -11.39 -7.33
C VAL A 697 -26.84 -9.94 -7.01
N ALA A 698 -26.13 -9.72 -5.92
CA ALA A 698 -25.51 -8.46 -5.56
C ALA A 698 -24.05 -8.67 -5.21
N THR A 699 -23.23 -7.68 -5.44
CA THR A 699 -21.85 -7.64 -4.97
C THR A 699 -21.80 -6.98 -3.59
N THR A 700 -20.97 -7.48 -2.68
CA THR A 700 -20.82 -6.89 -1.33
C THR A 700 -19.47 -6.22 -1.23
N ALA A 701 -19.45 -5.01 -0.68
CA ALA A 701 -18.22 -4.30 -0.37
C ALA A 701 -17.49 -4.96 0.84
N PRO A 702 -16.17 -4.71 1.02
CA PRO A 702 -15.43 -5.18 2.19
C PRO A 702 -16.09 -4.79 3.51
N THR A 703 -15.96 -5.67 4.50
CA THR A 703 -16.60 -5.49 5.82
C THR A 703 -16.14 -4.24 6.57
N SER A 704 -14.90 -3.78 6.31
CA SER A 704 -14.33 -2.55 6.86
C SER A 704 -15.10 -1.27 6.48
N LEU A 705 -15.88 -1.28 5.39
CA LEU A 705 -16.72 -0.14 4.98
C LEU A 705 -18.06 -0.07 5.72
N ARG A 706 -18.35 -1.07 6.56
CA ARG A 706 -19.57 -1.07 7.37
C ARG A 706 -19.46 -0.06 8.50
N ARG A 707 -20.52 0.71 8.72
CA ARG A 707 -20.59 1.64 9.86
C ARG A 707 -20.78 0.83 11.15
N PRO A 708 -20.05 1.16 12.24
CA PRO A 708 -20.34 0.58 13.55
C PRO A 708 -21.80 0.85 13.90
N THR A 709 -22.52 -0.18 14.33
CA THR A 709 -23.87 0.01 14.87
C THR A 709 -23.73 0.82 16.16
N PRO A 710 -24.44 1.96 16.34
CA PRO A 710 -24.36 2.73 17.56
C PRO A 710 -24.68 1.81 18.76
N THR A 711 -23.74 1.70 19.70
CA THR A 711 -23.96 0.97 20.96
C THR A 711 -25.14 1.64 21.71
N PRO A 712 -26.11 0.88 22.24
CA PRO A 712 -27.26 1.44 22.96
C PRO A 712 -26.88 2.27 24.19
N ASP A 713 -25.67 2.15 24.71
CA ASP A 713 -25.16 2.81 25.92
C ASP A 713 -24.41 4.15 25.68
N ALA A 714 -24.26 4.60 24.46
CA ALA A 714 -23.80 5.97 24.21
C ALA A 714 -24.96 6.91 24.59
N GLN A 715 -24.93 7.43 25.82
CA GLN A 715 -25.84 8.50 26.24
C GLN A 715 -25.77 9.62 25.21
N PRO A 716 -26.92 10.12 24.74
CA PRO A 716 -26.95 11.22 23.80
C PRO A 716 -26.48 12.49 24.55
N GLU A 717 -25.17 12.78 24.49
CA GLU A 717 -24.72 14.12 24.76
C GLU A 717 -25.32 15.03 23.69
N ALA A 718 -26.19 15.90 24.19
CA ALA A 718 -26.80 17.04 23.52
C ALA A 718 -27.16 16.79 22.03
N LYS A 719 -28.36 16.29 21.79
CA LYS A 719 -29.07 16.60 20.56
C LYS A 719 -29.08 18.12 20.42
N SER A 720 -28.09 18.67 19.74
CA SER A 720 -28.27 19.89 19.00
C SER A 720 -29.55 19.69 18.19
N GLU A 721 -30.54 20.54 18.43
CA GLU A 721 -31.72 20.64 17.61
C GLU A 721 -31.35 21.09 16.18
N ALA A 722 -30.60 20.27 15.45
CA ALA A 722 -30.64 20.27 14.01
C ALA A 722 -32.02 19.70 13.66
N LYS A 723 -32.95 20.61 13.35
CA LYS A 723 -34.21 20.29 12.69
C LYS A 723 -33.92 19.19 11.66
N SER A 724 -34.58 18.03 11.82
CA SER A 724 -34.69 17.01 10.76
C SER A 724 -35.35 17.73 9.57
N GLU A 725 -34.52 18.30 8.71
CA GLU A 725 -34.97 18.76 7.40
C GLU A 725 -35.45 17.50 6.69
N ALA A 726 -36.72 17.50 6.31
CA ALA A 726 -37.35 16.39 5.63
C ALA A 726 -36.46 16.01 4.42
N LYS A 727 -36.01 14.75 4.36
CA LYS A 727 -35.25 14.24 3.23
C LYS A 727 -36.02 14.57 1.96
N SER A 728 -35.37 15.25 1.02
CA SER A 728 -35.97 15.65 -0.26
C SER A 728 -36.20 14.38 -1.10
N ASP A 729 -37.39 14.25 -1.73
CA ASP A 729 -37.64 13.22 -2.72
C ASP A 729 -36.85 13.43 -4.03
N GLY A 730 -35.90 14.35 -4.03
CA GLY A 730 -35.11 14.75 -5.20
C GLY A 730 -34.25 13.63 -5.77
N VAL A 731 -34.13 13.64 -7.08
CA VAL A 731 -33.25 12.78 -7.88
C VAL A 731 -32.22 13.66 -8.57
N VAL A 732 -30.96 13.54 -8.18
CA VAL A 732 -29.86 14.28 -8.81
C VAL A 732 -29.53 13.61 -10.14
N LEU A 733 -29.71 14.34 -11.24
CA LEU A 733 -29.48 13.88 -12.60
C LEU A 733 -28.22 14.53 -13.17
N VAL A 734 -27.16 13.76 -13.33
CA VAL A 734 -25.92 14.17 -14.00
C VAL A 734 -25.81 13.37 -15.30
N LEU A 735 -26.32 13.95 -16.39
CA LEU A 735 -26.50 13.26 -17.66
C LEU A 735 -25.54 13.81 -18.73
N ASP A 736 -24.46 13.05 -18.99
CA ASP A 736 -23.43 13.36 -19.98
C ASP A 736 -22.91 14.80 -19.86
N PRO A 737 -22.35 15.21 -18.71
CA PRO A 737 -21.90 16.59 -18.48
C PRO A 737 -20.87 17.01 -19.51
N ARG A 738 -20.88 18.28 -19.92
CA ARG A 738 -19.93 18.79 -20.90
C ARG A 738 -18.58 19.06 -20.21
N ILE A 739 -17.56 18.30 -20.60
CA ILE A 739 -16.22 18.44 -20.05
C ILE A 739 -15.48 19.57 -20.74
N PRO A 740 -14.94 20.57 -20.00
CA PRO A 740 -14.21 21.71 -20.56
C PRO A 740 -13.01 21.27 -21.42
N GLY A 741 -12.86 21.88 -22.60
CA GLY A 741 -11.78 21.59 -23.53
C GLY A 741 -11.90 20.33 -24.36
N PHE A 742 -13.02 19.57 -24.22
CA PHE A 742 -13.29 18.37 -25.01
C PHE A 742 -14.47 18.55 -25.96
N ARG A 743 -14.23 18.18 -27.23
CA ARG A 743 -15.28 18.20 -28.29
C ARG A 743 -16.17 16.97 -28.13
N ALA A 744 -17.39 17.03 -28.68
CA ALA A 744 -18.35 15.93 -28.56
C ALA A 744 -17.85 14.60 -29.19
N ASP A 745 -16.96 14.66 -30.16
CA ASP A 745 -16.36 13.53 -30.87
C ASP A 745 -14.98 13.09 -30.31
N SER A 746 -14.54 13.70 -29.20
CA SER A 746 -13.26 13.37 -28.54
C SER A 746 -13.42 12.26 -27.49
N PRO A 747 -12.33 11.67 -26.96
CA PRO A 747 -12.39 10.59 -25.97
C PRO A 747 -13.22 10.91 -24.70
N LEU A 748 -13.18 12.14 -24.21
CA LEU A 748 -14.05 12.63 -23.12
C LEU A 748 -15.20 13.50 -23.66
N GLY A 749 -15.71 13.17 -24.84
CA GLY A 749 -16.79 13.89 -25.54
C GLY A 749 -18.19 13.52 -25.04
N SER A 750 -19.10 13.20 -25.98
CA SER A 750 -20.45 12.79 -25.60
C SER A 750 -20.59 11.28 -25.53
N VAL A 751 -21.17 10.80 -24.44
CA VAL A 751 -21.53 9.38 -24.23
C VAL A 751 -22.90 9.08 -24.82
N LEU A 752 -23.83 10.01 -24.69
CA LEU A 752 -25.24 9.84 -25.07
C LEU A 752 -25.62 10.45 -26.42
N GLY A 753 -24.71 11.19 -27.08
CA GLY A 753 -25.00 11.85 -28.35
C GLY A 753 -25.68 13.22 -28.20
N PRO A 754 -26.28 13.77 -29.26
CA PRO A 754 -26.88 15.11 -29.22
C PRO A 754 -28.08 15.16 -28.24
N PRO A 755 -28.21 16.23 -27.43
CA PRO A 755 -29.38 16.43 -26.59
C PRO A 755 -30.67 16.38 -27.42
N GLY A 756 -31.67 15.64 -26.98
CA GLY A 756 -32.95 15.51 -27.66
C GLY A 756 -33.02 14.44 -28.74
N SER A 757 -31.92 13.73 -29.04
CA SER A 757 -31.93 12.66 -30.05
C SER A 757 -32.46 11.33 -29.53
N ASP A 758 -32.56 11.14 -28.21
CA ASP A 758 -32.97 9.90 -27.58
C ASP A 758 -34.34 10.04 -26.88
N PRO A 759 -35.43 9.45 -27.46
CA PRO A 759 -36.78 9.59 -26.91
C PRO A 759 -36.95 8.89 -25.55
N ASP A 760 -36.23 7.79 -25.28
CA ASP A 760 -36.35 7.03 -24.04
C ASP A 760 -35.75 7.84 -22.89
N LEU A 761 -34.57 8.41 -23.09
CA LEU A 761 -33.91 9.26 -22.10
C LEU A 761 -34.68 10.58 -21.89
N LEU A 762 -35.25 11.17 -22.94
CA LEU A 762 -36.13 12.31 -22.78
C LEU A 762 -37.38 11.98 -21.97
N SER A 763 -37.95 10.78 -22.14
CA SER A 763 -39.10 10.30 -21.38
C SER A 763 -38.72 10.08 -19.90
N LEU A 764 -37.51 9.53 -19.61
CA LEU A 764 -37.00 9.39 -18.27
C LEU A 764 -36.88 10.75 -17.56
N VAL A 765 -36.26 11.75 -18.18
CA VAL A 765 -36.14 13.09 -17.60
C VAL A 765 -37.52 13.74 -17.41
N ARG A 766 -38.42 13.62 -18.39
CA ARG A 766 -39.80 14.17 -18.30
C ARG A 766 -40.54 13.58 -17.10
N LYS A 767 -40.46 12.27 -16.89
CA LYS A 767 -41.03 11.59 -15.71
C LYS A 767 -40.61 12.25 -14.40
N HIS A 768 -39.32 12.57 -14.22
CA HIS A 768 -38.81 13.24 -13.03
C HIS A 768 -39.18 14.71 -12.93
N LEU A 769 -39.30 15.40 -14.08
CA LEU A 769 -39.79 16.78 -14.12
C LEU A 769 -41.27 16.86 -13.75
N ASP A 770 -42.11 15.99 -14.30
CA ASP A 770 -43.55 15.94 -14.03
C ASP A 770 -43.83 15.55 -12.56
N ALA A 771 -42.97 14.72 -11.98
CA ALA A 771 -43.02 14.38 -10.56
C ALA A 771 -42.43 15.48 -9.61
N GLY A 772 -41.80 16.50 -10.14
CA GLY A 772 -41.14 17.56 -9.35
C GLY A 772 -39.90 17.08 -8.59
N THR A 773 -39.33 15.94 -8.99
CA THR A 773 -38.18 15.35 -8.29
C THR A 773 -36.82 15.63 -8.95
N ALA A 774 -36.81 16.13 -10.19
CA ALA A 774 -35.59 16.38 -10.96
C ALA A 774 -34.68 17.48 -10.34
N VAL A 775 -33.40 17.19 -10.13
CA VAL A 775 -32.35 18.12 -9.73
C VAL A 775 -31.18 18.00 -10.72
N PRO A 776 -30.84 19.03 -11.50
CA PRO A 776 -31.46 20.37 -11.53
C PRO A 776 -32.88 20.34 -12.19
N SER A 777 -33.71 21.26 -11.74
CA SER A 777 -34.98 21.51 -12.45
C SER A 777 -34.70 22.28 -13.74
N VAL A 778 -35.19 21.75 -14.87
CA VAL A 778 -35.02 22.34 -16.20
C VAL A 778 -36.40 22.54 -16.87
N THR A 779 -36.45 23.42 -17.85
CA THR A 779 -37.72 23.73 -18.53
C THR A 779 -38.12 22.64 -19.51
N THR A 780 -37.13 22.08 -20.22
CA THR A 780 -37.35 20.99 -21.19
C THR A 780 -36.44 19.80 -20.88
N PRO A 781 -36.86 18.55 -21.12
CA PRO A 781 -36.03 17.37 -20.85
C PRO A 781 -34.65 17.41 -21.52
N ALA A 782 -34.55 18.02 -22.72
CA ALA A 782 -33.28 18.12 -23.45
C ALA A 782 -32.21 18.98 -22.72
N GLU A 783 -32.65 19.97 -21.93
CA GLU A 783 -31.74 20.86 -21.14
C GLU A 783 -31.03 20.13 -19.99
N ALA A 784 -31.46 18.93 -19.60
CA ALA A 784 -30.80 18.14 -18.57
C ALA A 784 -29.47 17.53 -19.07
N PHE A 785 -29.27 17.43 -20.40
CA PHE A 785 -28.08 16.80 -21.00
C PHE A 785 -27.01 17.82 -21.39
N ARG A 786 -25.76 17.40 -21.39
CA ARG A 786 -24.60 18.20 -21.83
C ARG A 786 -24.49 19.57 -21.16
N ARG A 787 -24.90 19.66 -19.91
CA ARG A 787 -24.82 20.90 -19.13
C ARG A 787 -23.35 21.24 -18.83
N THR A 788 -23.08 22.54 -18.64
CA THR A 788 -21.76 23.11 -18.37
C THR A 788 -21.60 23.60 -16.95
N ASP A 789 -22.66 23.55 -16.15
CA ASP A 789 -22.73 24.00 -14.77
C ASP A 789 -22.77 22.86 -13.74
N LEU A 790 -22.61 21.60 -14.19
CA LEU A 790 -22.53 20.43 -13.34
C LEU A 790 -21.07 20.19 -12.91
N ASP A 791 -20.56 21.09 -12.07
CA ASP A 791 -19.23 20.95 -11.46
C ASP A 791 -19.30 20.30 -10.06
N ARG A 792 -18.17 20.16 -9.38
CA ARG A 792 -18.10 19.55 -8.05
C ARG A 792 -18.76 20.40 -6.95
N ASP A 793 -18.79 21.71 -7.09
CA ASP A 793 -19.43 22.61 -6.12
C ASP A 793 -20.95 22.51 -6.23
N TRP A 794 -21.48 22.53 -7.46
CA TRP A 794 -22.88 22.24 -7.73
C TRP A 794 -23.30 20.86 -7.18
N LEU A 795 -22.46 19.83 -7.42
CA LEU A 795 -22.72 18.47 -6.92
C LEU A 795 -22.78 18.46 -5.38
N SER A 796 -21.84 19.14 -4.72
CA SER A 796 -21.83 19.30 -3.25
C SER A 796 -23.13 19.93 -2.74
N GLU A 797 -23.55 21.05 -3.34
CA GLU A 797 -24.81 21.73 -2.96
C GLU A 797 -26.04 20.82 -3.17
N ALA A 798 -26.09 20.12 -4.29
CA ALA A 798 -27.19 19.21 -4.62
C ALA A 798 -27.29 18.05 -3.60
N LEU A 799 -26.15 17.42 -3.26
CA LEU A 799 -26.10 16.30 -2.34
C LEU A 799 -26.37 16.70 -0.89
N ARG A 800 -25.91 17.87 -0.44
CA ARG A 800 -26.18 18.40 0.92
C ARG A 800 -27.68 18.70 1.18
N LYS A 801 -28.49 18.83 0.14
CA LYS A 801 -29.96 18.94 0.25
C LYS A 801 -30.65 17.61 0.60
N GLY A 802 -29.89 16.54 0.74
CA GLY A 802 -30.38 15.22 1.12
C GLY A 802 -31.29 14.57 0.07
N PRO A 803 -30.92 14.52 -1.23
CA PRO A 803 -31.73 13.87 -2.25
C PRO A 803 -31.89 12.38 -1.95
N ARG A 804 -32.91 11.77 -2.53
CA ARG A 804 -33.15 10.34 -2.39
C ARG A 804 -32.22 9.49 -3.25
N ARG A 805 -31.80 10.01 -4.43
CA ARG A 805 -31.02 9.26 -5.42
C ARG A 805 -30.05 10.16 -6.20
N LEU A 806 -28.98 9.54 -6.70
CA LEU A 806 -28.08 10.10 -7.69
C LEU A 806 -28.04 9.18 -8.91
N LEU A 807 -28.33 9.73 -10.10
CA LEU A 807 -28.12 9.07 -11.38
C LEU A 807 -27.03 9.84 -12.14
N TYR A 808 -25.85 9.25 -12.22
CA TYR A 808 -24.74 9.72 -13.03
C TYR A 808 -24.61 8.86 -14.28
N VAL A 809 -24.62 9.49 -15.45
CA VAL A 809 -24.30 8.88 -16.75
C VAL A 809 -23.25 9.76 -17.41
N GLY A 810 -22.05 9.23 -17.65
CA GLY A 810 -20.96 10.03 -18.19
C GLY A 810 -19.65 9.26 -18.32
N HIS A 811 -18.54 9.95 -18.23
CA HIS A 811 -17.22 9.35 -18.29
C HIS A 811 -16.67 9.05 -16.88
N VAL A 812 -16.08 7.86 -16.72
CA VAL A 812 -15.21 7.49 -15.63
C VAL A 812 -13.90 6.99 -16.25
N SER A 813 -12.78 7.44 -15.68
CA SER A 813 -11.47 6.85 -15.94
C SER A 813 -11.15 5.92 -14.78
N GLY A 814 -11.09 4.62 -15.02
CA GLY A 814 -10.70 3.62 -14.04
C GLY A 814 -9.22 3.79 -13.65
N ALA A 815 -8.88 3.43 -12.44
CA ALA A 815 -7.49 3.37 -12.00
C ALA A 815 -6.74 2.28 -12.79
N PRO A 816 -5.46 2.51 -13.19
CA PRO A 816 -4.65 1.48 -13.81
C PRO A 816 -4.42 0.33 -12.85
N VAL A 817 -4.69 -0.92 -13.27
CA VAL A 817 -4.49 -2.10 -12.39
C VAL A 817 -3.00 -2.34 -12.11
N ALA A 818 -2.14 -2.15 -13.13
CA ALA A 818 -0.70 -2.24 -12.97
C ALA A 818 -0.16 -0.90 -12.43
N GLY A 819 0.27 -0.89 -11.17
CA GLY A 819 0.88 0.26 -10.51
C GLY A 819 -0.07 1.39 -10.12
N GLY A 820 -1.38 1.26 -10.34
CA GLY A 820 -2.38 2.24 -9.91
C GLY A 820 -2.96 1.94 -8.53
N GLN A 821 -3.66 2.94 -7.99
CA GLN A 821 -4.38 2.86 -6.72
C GLN A 821 -5.87 2.97 -7.00
N SER A 822 -6.72 2.22 -6.28
CA SER A 822 -8.17 2.23 -6.53
C SER A 822 -8.78 3.63 -6.41
N GLU A 823 -8.26 4.45 -5.50
CA GLU A 823 -8.69 5.83 -5.25
C GLU A 823 -8.33 6.83 -6.36
N ASP A 824 -7.49 6.42 -7.33
CA ASP A 824 -7.19 7.21 -8.54
C ASP A 824 -8.30 7.14 -9.59
N GLY A 825 -9.29 6.27 -9.39
CA GLY A 825 -10.49 6.26 -10.21
C GLY A 825 -11.19 7.62 -10.21
N THR A 826 -11.49 8.17 -11.41
CA THR A 826 -11.99 9.54 -11.54
C THR A 826 -13.32 9.62 -12.26
N LEU A 827 -14.20 10.47 -11.76
CA LEU A 827 -15.49 10.84 -12.32
C LEU A 827 -15.36 12.20 -12.98
N HIS A 828 -15.88 12.36 -14.22
CA HIS A 828 -15.74 13.57 -15.00
C HIS A 828 -16.99 14.45 -14.93
N LEU A 829 -16.81 15.67 -14.42
CA LEU A 829 -17.84 16.72 -14.32
C LEU A 829 -17.44 17.94 -15.17
N SER A 830 -18.21 19.01 -15.14
CA SER A 830 -17.93 20.26 -15.86
C SER A 830 -16.89 21.16 -15.12
N CYS A 831 -15.91 20.58 -14.44
CA CYS A 831 -14.89 21.30 -13.67
C CYS A 831 -13.79 21.88 -14.56
N GLY A 832 -13.34 23.11 -14.25
CA GLY A 832 -12.16 23.72 -14.88
C GLY A 832 -10.84 23.20 -14.30
N PRO A 833 -9.68 23.61 -14.87
CA PRO A 833 -8.36 23.17 -14.40
C PRO A 833 -8.02 23.74 -13.03
N ASP A 834 -8.53 24.95 -12.70
CA ASP A 834 -8.25 25.67 -11.45
C ASP A 834 -9.14 25.21 -10.29
N THR A 835 -10.06 24.27 -10.53
CA THR A 835 -10.92 23.69 -9.49
C THR A 835 -10.05 23.01 -8.43
N THR A 836 -10.28 23.28 -7.15
CA THR A 836 -9.53 22.63 -6.04
C THR A 836 -9.78 21.13 -6.03
N GLY A 837 -8.73 20.33 -5.89
CA GLY A 837 -8.83 18.86 -5.83
C GLY A 837 -7.47 18.17 -5.76
N LEU A 838 -7.50 16.90 -5.42
CA LEU A 838 -6.30 16.06 -5.16
C LEU A 838 -5.72 15.43 -6.44
N THR A 839 -6.49 15.41 -7.52
CA THR A 839 -6.07 14.83 -8.81
C THR A 839 -5.56 15.92 -9.74
N ASP A 840 -4.53 15.62 -10.51
CA ASP A 840 -3.98 16.53 -11.51
C ASP A 840 -4.97 16.85 -12.63
N PRO A 841 -4.97 18.08 -13.16
CA PRO A 841 -5.85 18.43 -14.26
C PRO A 841 -5.44 17.74 -15.55
N ILE A 842 -6.42 17.27 -16.30
CA ILE A 842 -6.26 16.72 -17.66
C ILE A 842 -6.56 17.84 -18.66
N ARG A 843 -5.54 18.45 -19.23
CA ARG A 843 -5.65 19.65 -20.11
C ARG A 843 -6.38 20.79 -19.37
N THR A 844 -7.60 21.13 -19.77
CA THR A 844 -8.43 22.21 -19.24
C THR A 844 -9.53 21.73 -18.29
N HIS A 845 -9.37 20.56 -17.72
CA HIS A 845 -10.36 19.92 -16.88
C HIS A 845 -9.69 19.21 -15.69
N ARG A 846 -10.22 19.38 -14.47
CA ARG A 846 -9.82 18.61 -13.29
C ARG A 846 -10.93 17.63 -12.94
N PRO A 847 -10.69 16.29 -13.03
CA PRO A 847 -11.69 15.29 -12.66
C PRO A 847 -11.87 15.21 -11.14
N LEU A 848 -12.97 14.61 -10.69
CA LEU A 848 -13.28 14.31 -9.30
C LEU A 848 -12.85 12.87 -9.00
N SER A 849 -11.80 12.66 -8.22
CA SER A 849 -11.31 11.32 -7.89
C SER A 849 -12.06 10.69 -6.72
N ALA A 850 -11.94 9.36 -6.58
CA ALA A 850 -12.40 8.68 -5.37
C ALA A 850 -11.66 9.19 -4.12
N LYS A 851 -10.39 9.56 -4.26
CA LYS A 851 -9.60 10.20 -3.22
C LYS A 851 -10.19 11.54 -2.77
N ASP A 852 -10.65 12.39 -3.73
CA ASP A 852 -11.41 13.62 -3.40
C ASP A 852 -12.69 13.28 -2.61
N LEU A 853 -13.46 12.27 -3.05
CA LEU A 853 -14.69 11.85 -2.40
C LEU A 853 -14.49 11.31 -0.98
N LEU A 854 -13.34 10.70 -0.69
CA LEU A 854 -13.00 10.16 0.64
C LEU A 854 -12.41 11.23 1.56
N LEU A 855 -11.34 11.89 1.13
CA LEU A 855 -10.57 12.83 1.95
C LEU A 855 -11.14 14.25 1.95
N GLY A 856 -11.86 14.63 0.90
CA GLY A 856 -12.37 16.00 0.76
C GLY A 856 -11.24 17.01 0.67
N THR A 857 -11.27 18.00 1.54
CA THR A 857 -10.26 19.06 1.64
C THR A 857 -9.30 18.88 2.83
N LEU A 858 -9.38 17.75 3.57
CA LEU A 858 -8.51 17.49 4.72
C LEU A 858 -7.01 17.63 4.39
N PRO A 859 -6.50 17.10 3.23
CA PRO A 859 -5.10 17.25 2.89
C PRO A 859 -4.71 18.63 2.36
N LEU A 860 -5.68 19.47 2.03
CA LEU A 860 -5.45 20.75 1.33
C LEU A 860 -5.49 21.96 2.27
N ARG A 861 -6.15 21.84 3.44
CA ARG A 861 -6.38 22.95 4.37
C ARG A 861 -6.39 22.46 5.81
N ALA A 862 -5.87 23.26 6.74
CA ALA A 862 -5.87 22.96 8.17
C ALA A 862 -7.30 22.86 8.78
N ASP A 863 -8.28 23.54 8.17
CA ASP A 863 -9.70 23.50 8.51
C ASP A 863 -10.50 22.67 7.50
N GLY A 864 -9.85 21.71 6.84
CA GLY A 864 -10.43 20.87 5.80
C GLY A 864 -11.58 20.01 6.32
N GLU A 865 -12.51 19.67 5.42
CA GLU A 865 -13.63 18.77 5.69
C GLU A 865 -13.46 17.44 4.97
N PRO A 866 -13.85 16.31 5.58
CA PRO A 866 -13.85 14.99 4.90
C PRO A 866 -14.86 14.97 3.77
N GLY A 867 -14.61 14.13 2.78
CA GLY A 867 -15.47 14.03 1.60
C GLY A 867 -16.93 13.69 1.93
N SER A 868 -17.16 12.90 2.97
CA SER A 868 -18.52 12.56 3.45
C SER A 868 -19.34 13.76 3.92
N ARG A 869 -18.70 14.88 4.31
CA ARG A 869 -19.38 16.15 4.62
C ARG A 869 -19.58 17.03 3.39
N ILE A 870 -18.62 16.99 2.46
CA ILE A 870 -18.68 17.80 1.24
C ILE A 870 -19.66 17.18 0.24
N TRP A 871 -19.56 15.87 0.01
CA TRP A 871 -20.39 15.10 -0.92
C TRP A 871 -21.09 13.94 -0.21
N PRO A 872 -22.05 14.20 0.70
CA PRO A 872 -22.82 13.14 1.35
C PRO A 872 -23.62 12.36 0.29
N ALA A 873 -23.37 11.06 0.17
CA ALA A 873 -24.04 10.25 -0.85
C ALA A 873 -25.50 9.97 -0.44
N PRO A 874 -26.46 10.03 -1.39
CA PRO A 874 -27.81 9.59 -1.14
C PRO A 874 -27.88 8.07 -0.97
N PRO A 875 -28.97 7.54 -0.37
CA PRO A 875 -29.10 6.10 -0.16
C PRO A 875 -28.91 5.22 -1.42
N ARG A 876 -29.25 5.73 -2.59
CA ARG A 876 -29.15 5.01 -3.85
C ARG A 876 -28.39 5.81 -4.89
N VAL A 877 -27.29 5.25 -5.37
CA VAL A 877 -26.41 5.86 -6.36
C VAL A 877 -26.29 4.95 -7.59
N ALA A 878 -26.48 5.49 -8.78
CA ALA A 878 -26.18 4.81 -10.03
C ALA A 878 -25.03 5.53 -10.74
N LEU A 879 -23.92 4.84 -10.95
CA LEU A 879 -22.72 5.30 -11.66
C LEU A 879 -22.62 4.54 -12.99
N ILE A 880 -23.35 4.99 -14.01
CA ILE A 880 -23.40 4.33 -15.32
C ILE A 880 -22.29 4.92 -16.21
N ALA A 881 -21.11 4.36 -16.09
CA ALA A 881 -19.91 4.79 -16.79
C ALA A 881 -18.89 3.65 -16.86
N CYS A 882 -17.86 3.79 -17.69
CA CYS A 882 -16.86 2.74 -17.88
C CYS A 882 -16.13 2.40 -16.57
N GLU A 883 -16.15 1.11 -16.16
CA GLU A 883 -15.41 0.60 -14.97
C GLU A 883 -15.68 1.36 -13.67
N SER A 884 -16.88 1.91 -13.50
CA SER A 884 -17.24 2.67 -12.29
C SER A 884 -17.24 1.84 -10.99
N GLY A 885 -17.27 0.52 -11.09
CA GLY A 885 -17.13 -0.46 -9.99
C GLY A 885 -15.83 -1.26 -10.07
N GLY A 886 -14.80 -0.73 -10.75
CA GLY A 886 -13.52 -1.40 -10.93
C GLY A 886 -12.63 -1.43 -9.67
N ASP A 887 -13.03 -0.73 -8.62
CA ASP A 887 -12.33 -0.65 -7.33
C ASP A 887 -12.16 -2.00 -6.63
N LEU A 888 -13.07 -2.95 -6.80
CA LEU A 888 -12.97 -4.30 -6.24
C LEU A 888 -11.85 -5.16 -6.85
N ARG A 889 -11.20 -4.70 -7.92
CA ARG A 889 -10.02 -5.34 -8.54
C ARG A 889 -8.71 -5.09 -7.78
N PHE A 890 -8.73 -4.23 -6.77
CA PHE A 890 -7.59 -3.87 -5.97
C PHE A 890 -7.67 -4.51 -4.58
N ALA A 891 -6.52 -4.83 -4.01
CA ALA A 891 -6.43 -5.36 -2.65
C ALA A 891 -7.01 -4.38 -1.61
N GLU A 892 -6.95 -3.09 -1.91
CA GLU A 892 -7.57 -2.01 -1.16
C GLU A 892 -8.63 -1.32 -2.02
N SER A 893 -9.89 -1.60 -1.72
CA SER A 893 -11.02 -1.17 -2.54
C SER A 893 -11.55 0.18 -2.07
N PHE A 894 -10.86 1.27 -2.40
CA PHE A 894 -11.24 2.65 -2.08
C PHE A 894 -11.58 3.49 -3.33
N GLY A 895 -12.10 2.84 -4.36
CA GLY A 895 -12.49 3.52 -5.59
C GLY A 895 -13.85 4.23 -5.51
N LEU A 896 -14.41 4.58 -6.68
CA LEU A 896 -15.61 5.43 -6.77
C LEU A 896 -16.86 4.81 -6.12
N ALA A 897 -17.11 3.52 -6.34
CA ALA A 897 -18.29 2.87 -5.80
C ALA A 897 -18.20 2.76 -4.27
N THR A 898 -17.04 2.35 -3.75
CA THR A 898 -16.81 2.23 -2.31
C THR A 898 -16.73 3.59 -1.62
N ALA A 899 -16.23 4.64 -2.29
CA ALA A 899 -16.29 6.01 -1.77
C ALA A 899 -17.74 6.51 -1.61
N MET A 900 -18.64 6.17 -2.54
CA MET A 900 -20.06 6.50 -2.39
C MET A 900 -20.71 5.76 -1.21
N LEU A 901 -20.36 4.47 -1.01
CA LEU A 901 -20.83 3.72 0.17
C LEU A 901 -20.29 4.33 1.46
N HIS A 902 -18.99 4.66 1.51
CA HIS A 902 -18.37 5.34 2.66
C HIS A 902 -19.08 6.67 2.98
N ASN A 903 -19.44 7.43 1.95
CA ASN A 903 -20.09 8.74 2.09
C ASN A 903 -21.60 8.65 2.40
N GLY A 904 -22.19 7.44 2.44
CA GLY A 904 -23.55 7.28 2.93
C GLY A 904 -24.52 6.52 2.06
N ALA A 905 -24.13 6.04 0.89
CA ALA A 905 -24.99 5.20 0.09
C ALA A 905 -25.21 3.83 0.74
N ASP A 906 -26.43 3.30 0.59
CA ASP A 906 -26.78 1.93 0.98
C ASP A 906 -26.58 0.96 -0.19
N LEU A 907 -26.72 1.49 -1.44
CA LEU A 907 -26.60 0.74 -2.68
C LEU A 907 -25.99 1.62 -3.78
N VAL A 908 -24.98 1.08 -4.44
CA VAL A 908 -24.37 1.67 -5.64
C VAL A 908 -24.52 0.71 -6.81
N THR A 909 -25.24 1.10 -7.87
CA THR A 909 -25.19 0.38 -9.14
C THR A 909 -24.03 0.90 -9.96
N ALA A 910 -23.08 0.03 -10.31
CA ALA A 910 -21.84 0.36 -10.99
C ALA A 910 -21.54 -0.66 -12.11
N THR A 911 -20.43 -0.50 -12.81
CA THR A 911 -20.07 -1.34 -13.96
C THR A 911 -18.71 -2.00 -13.77
N ARG A 912 -18.63 -3.30 -14.10
CA ARG A 912 -17.43 -4.13 -13.93
C ARG A 912 -16.35 -3.88 -14.99
N TRP A 913 -16.75 -3.43 -16.19
CA TRP A 913 -15.86 -3.21 -17.35
C TRP A 913 -16.36 -2.05 -18.21
N PRO A 914 -15.55 -1.58 -19.20
CA PRO A 914 -15.95 -0.50 -20.11
C PRO A 914 -17.24 -0.83 -20.86
N LEU A 915 -18.19 0.13 -20.83
CA LEU A 915 -19.50 -0.05 -21.45
C LEU A 915 -19.50 0.27 -22.94
N PRO A 916 -20.13 -0.56 -23.80
CA PRO A 916 -20.45 -0.16 -25.15
C PRO A 916 -21.56 0.90 -25.15
N THR A 917 -21.31 2.07 -25.76
CA THR A 917 -22.32 3.10 -25.98
C THR A 917 -23.28 2.67 -27.07
N SER A 918 -24.48 3.26 -27.13
CA SER A 918 -25.40 3.02 -28.27
C SER A 918 -24.71 3.33 -29.60
N PHE A 919 -23.88 4.36 -29.68
CA PHE A 919 -23.08 4.68 -30.86
C PHE A 919 -22.08 3.56 -31.25
N ALA A 920 -21.44 2.93 -30.26
CA ALA A 920 -20.55 1.78 -30.50
C ALA A 920 -21.33 0.60 -31.13
N PHE A 921 -22.53 0.30 -30.62
CA PHE A 921 -23.39 -0.73 -31.18
C PHE A 921 -23.82 -0.40 -32.65
N HIS A 922 -24.20 0.85 -32.92
CA HIS A 922 -24.57 1.26 -34.27
C HIS A 922 -23.40 1.14 -35.26
N ARG A 923 -22.22 1.63 -34.85
CA ARG A 923 -21.07 1.72 -35.75
C ARG A 923 -20.29 0.41 -35.91
N LEU A 924 -20.11 -0.34 -34.81
CA LEU A 924 -19.24 -1.52 -34.76
C LEU A 924 -20.03 -2.82 -34.97
N ALA A 925 -21.26 -2.89 -34.45
CA ALA A 925 -22.14 -4.06 -34.59
C ALA A 925 -23.27 -3.87 -35.61
N SER A 926 -23.29 -2.74 -36.35
CA SER A 926 -24.25 -2.44 -37.41
C SER A 926 -25.73 -2.46 -36.98
N LEU A 927 -26.03 -2.10 -35.74
CA LEU A 927 -27.39 -1.97 -35.26
C LEU A 927 -28.09 -0.73 -35.87
N PRO A 928 -29.41 -0.79 -36.10
CA PRO A 928 -30.21 0.37 -36.51
C PRO A 928 -30.15 1.47 -35.41
N GLU A 929 -30.13 2.75 -35.81
CA GLU A 929 -30.14 3.89 -34.88
C GLU A 929 -31.37 3.94 -33.94
N SER A 930 -32.45 3.26 -34.32
CA SER A 930 -33.65 3.12 -33.48
C SER A 930 -33.45 2.17 -32.29
N VAL A 931 -32.44 1.32 -32.31
CA VAL A 931 -32.10 0.38 -31.22
C VAL A 931 -31.02 1.01 -30.35
N ARG A 932 -31.33 1.30 -29.10
CA ARG A 932 -30.45 2.03 -28.16
C ARG A 932 -30.22 1.23 -26.87
N PRO A 933 -29.33 0.23 -26.90
CA PRO A 933 -29.17 -0.69 -25.76
C PRO A 933 -28.75 0.01 -24.45
N LEU A 934 -27.82 0.99 -24.51
CA LEU A 934 -27.39 1.73 -23.33
C LEU A 934 -28.54 2.55 -22.71
N SER A 935 -29.35 3.20 -23.54
CA SER A 935 -30.52 3.97 -23.07
C SER A 935 -31.58 3.09 -22.41
N ALA A 936 -31.79 1.88 -22.93
CA ALA A 936 -32.66 0.88 -22.30
C ALA A 936 -32.10 0.45 -20.93
N ALA A 937 -30.79 0.23 -20.81
CA ALA A 937 -30.13 -0.09 -19.54
C ALA A 937 -30.25 1.05 -18.50
N ILE A 938 -30.00 2.30 -18.90
CA ILE A 938 -30.16 3.47 -18.03
C ILE A 938 -31.61 3.57 -17.50
N THR A 939 -32.58 3.39 -18.37
CA THR A 939 -34.02 3.45 -18.00
C THR A 939 -34.38 2.31 -17.03
N ALA A 940 -33.85 1.11 -17.25
CA ALA A 940 -34.09 -0.05 -16.39
C ALA A 940 -33.48 0.17 -14.99
N ILE A 941 -32.27 0.73 -14.92
CA ILE A 941 -31.60 1.04 -13.65
C ILE A 941 -32.37 2.14 -12.90
N ASP A 942 -32.81 3.20 -13.58
CA ASP A 942 -33.63 4.24 -12.95
C ASP A 942 -34.92 3.65 -12.36
N ALA A 943 -35.62 2.79 -13.11
CA ALA A 943 -36.80 2.10 -12.62
C ALA A 943 -36.51 1.13 -11.47
N ALA A 944 -35.34 0.44 -11.48
CA ALA A 944 -34.94 -0.43 -10.40
C ALA A 944 -34.67 0.37 -9.12
N HIS A 945 -34.04 1.54 -9.23
CA HIS A 945 -33.77 2.41 -8.08
C HIS A 945 -35.03 3.07 -7.50
N GLU A 946 -36.15 3.07 -8.18
CA GLU A 946 -37.45 3.48 -7.63
C GLU A 946 -38.14 2.35 -6.84
N HIS A 947 -37.81 1.10 -7.19
CA HIS A 947 -38.46 -0.05 -6.59
C HIS A 947 -37.95 -0.30 -5.13
N PRO A 948 -38.80 -0.80 -4.21
CA PRO A 948 -38.35 -1.19 -2.85
C PRO A 948 -37.21 -2.21 -2.86
N ASP A 949 -37.23 -3.18 -3.78
CA ASP A 949 -36.14 -4.13 -4.02
C ASP A 949 -35.44 -3.80 -5.36
N PRO A 950 -34.38 -2.96 -5.33
CA PRO A 950 -33.69 -2.57 -6.54
C PRO A 950 -32.88 -3.72 -7.16
N VAL A 951 -32.29 -4.60 -6.34
CA VAL A 951 -31.51 -5.76 -6.80
C VAL A 951 -32.41 -6.74 -7.56
N GLY A 952 -33.54 -7.12 -6.97
CA GLY A 952 -34.48 -8.02 -7.62
C GLY A 952 -35.05 -7.41 -8.91
N ARG A 953 -35.35 -6.10 -8.92
CA ARG A 953 -35.90 -5.42 -10.10
C ARG A 953 -34.88 -5.31 -11.23
N LEU A 954 -33.61 -5.05 -10.92
CA LEU A 954 -32.52 -5.09 -11.90
C LEU A 954 -32.32 -6.51 -12.44
N GLY A 955 -32.37 -7.50 -11.55
CA GLY A 955 -32.31 -8.92 -11.92
C GLY A 955 -33.45 -9.35 -12.85
N ASP A 956 -34.66 -8.82 -12.68
CA ASP A 956 -35.77 -9.09 -13.62
C ASP A 956 -35.45 -8.60 -15.03
N TRP A 957 -34.90 -7.38 -15.17
CA TRP A 957 -34.48 -6.85 -16.47
C TRP A 957 -33.31 -7.66 -17.07
N GLN A 958 -32.34 -8.05 -16.25
CA GLN A 958 -31.19 -8.87 -16.72
C GLN A 958 -31.67 -10.25 -17.21
N ARG A 959 -32.66 -10.88 -16.56
CA ARG A 959 -33.29 -12.12 -17.02
C ARG A 959 -34.01 -11.93 -18.38
N GLU A 960 -34.73 -10.83 -18.54
CA GLU A 960 -35.37 -10.49 -19.82
C GLU A 960 -34.31 -10.35 -20.94
N GLN A 961 -33.19 -9.69 -20.68
CA GLN A 961 -32.09 -9.59 -21.64
C GLN A 961 -31.48 -10.97 -21.96
N LEU A 962 -31.26 -11.80 -20.97
CA LEU A 962 -30.76 -13.16 -21.14
C LEU A 962 -31.72 -14.03 -21.95
N ASP A 963 -33.03 -13.94 -21.72
CA ASP A 963 -34.05 -14.70 -22.48
C ASP A 963 -34.08 -14.24 -23.95
N ASN A 964 -33.99 -12.95 -24.21
CA ASN A 964 -33.89 -12.41 -25.58
C ASN A 964 -32.58 -12.85 -26.27
N TRP A 965 -31.46 -12.90 -25.50
CA TRP A 965 -30.17 -13.42 -25.99
C TRP A 965 -30.24 -14.91 -26.35
N ARG A 966 -30.88 -15.73 -25.52
CA ARG A 966 -31.09 -17.17 -25.79
C ARG A 966 -31.99 -17.37 -27.02
N ALA A 967 -33.03 -16.58 -27.18
CA ALA A 967 -34.01 -16.72 -28.26
C ALA A 967 -33.48 -16.34 -29.64
N GLY A 968 -32.61 -15.34 -29.73
CA GLY A 968 -32.24 -14.79 -31.03
C GLY A 968 -30.75 -14.50 -31.24
N GLY A 969 -29.92 -14.52 -30.22
CA GLY A 969 -28.48 -14.21 -30.29
C GLY A 969 -28.18 -12.79 -30.78
N ARG A 970 -29.16 -11.87 -30.67
CA ARG A 970 -28.98 -10.50 -31.16
C ARG A 970 -28.09 -9.69 -30.22
N ILE A 971 -27.11 -9.00 -30.78
CA ILE A 971 -26.01 -8.36 -30.03
C ILE A 971 -26.49 -7.28 -29.02
N GLU A 972 -27.63 -6.65 -29.23
CA GLU A 972 -28.26 -5.69 -28.32
C GLU A 972 -28.69 -6.32 -26.99
N HIS A 973 -28.81 -7.64 -26.92
CA HIS A 973 -29.13 -8.42 -25.72
C HIS A 973 -27.94 -9.19 -25.19
N SER A 974 -26.75 -8.97 -25.74
CA SER A 974 -25.51 -9.61 -25.28
C SER A 974 -25.21 -9.33 -23.83
N PRO A 975 -24.66 -10.32 -23.08
CA PRO A 975 -24.14 -10.10 -21.72
C PRO A 975 -23.08 -9.01 -21.59
N LEU A 976 -22.46 -8.61 -22.69
CA LEU A 976 -21.45 -7.53 -22.73
C LEU A 976 -22.00 -6.22 -22.12
N LEU A 977 -23.30 -5.94 -22.23
CA LEU A 977 -23.92 -4.76 -21.64
C LEU A 977 -24.61 -5.06 -20.30
N TRP A 978 -25.53 -6.02 -20.26
CA TRP A 978 -26.37 -6.20 -19.07
C TRP A 978 -25.61 -6.87 -17.90
N ALA A 979 -24.66 -7.76 -18.17
CA ALA A 979 -23.85 -8.38 -17.16
C ALA A 979 -22.66 -7.51 -16.66
N ALA A 980 -22.43 -6.36 -17.32
CA ALA A 980 -21.56 -5.32 -16.79
C ALA A 980 -22.13 -4.67 -15.54
N MET A 981 -23.46 -4.58 -15.43
CA MET A 981 -24.17 -3.88 -14.34
C MET A 981 -24.21 -4.74 -13.09
N THR A 982 -23.78 -4.18 -11.96
CA THR A 982 -23.86 -4.83 -10.65
C THR A 982 -24.35 -3.86 -9.60
N CYS A 983 -25.13 -4.38 -8.63
CA CYS A 983 -25.48 -3.66 -7.42
C CYS A 983 -24.43 -3.97 -6.35
N ILE A 984 -23.74 -2.94 -5.86
CA ILE A 984 -22.78 -3.06 -4.77
C ILE A 984 -23.48 -2.57 -3.49
N VAL A 985 -23.50 -3.42 -2.46
CA VAL A 985 -24.15 -3.18 -1.17
C VAL A 985 -23.14 -3.31 -0.02
N VAL A 986 -23.47 -2.75 1.12
CA VAL A 986 -22.62 -2.83 2.34
C VAL A 986 -22.89 -4.11 3.11
#